data_464c64c979b871f886d224ba52729293
#
_entry.id   464c64c979b871f886d224ba52729293
#
_cell.length_a   1.000
_cell.length_b   1.000
_cell.length_c   1.000
_cell.angle_alpha   90.00
_cell.angle_beta   90.00
_cell.angle_gamma   90.00
#
_symmetry.space_group_name_H-M   'P 1'
#
loop_
_entity.id
_entity.type
_entity.pdbx_description
1 polymer ?
#
loop_
_entity_poly.entity_id
_entity_poly.type
_entity_poly.pdbx_seq_one_letter_code
_entity_poly.pdbx_strand_id
1 'polypeptide(L)'
;MNITSKIDAPYAPLGSEPPGPPGRRPAARPARDPDPAGSPQGLLLCFSHLRWDFVWQRPQHLLTRAAASYRVVVFEEPIVEGSRDPVLDLSPRPGGITVAVPRLPEGCGAAEAVAAQRILLDGFLDGVGRQDRTFWYYTPMALAFSRQCGRDLTVYDNMDDLSAFRGASPGLLDLERELLGRADLVFTGGLGLYEAKRDRHPDVHAFPSSIDAGHFAAARHRRSAAGAGPHGATAPHLGFFGVIDERLDLDLLAATAELRPDWRFTMLGPVVKIDPGSLPRRANIHWAGARPYADLPAALADWDVGLMPFAINEATRFISPTKTPEFLAAGVPVVSTPVADVVRGYGEAGLVEIAATAEEVVGAAERLMARPREPWLAAVDRRLALGSWDRTWAGMQRLMSAARTRETSAAAAASAPARRRRAAHDWLVVGAGFAGSVLAERLAAERGERVLVIDRRPHVGGNAYDRYNDDGLLIHQYGPHIFHTNSTKVVDYLSRFTPWRPYEHRVLARVDGLLVPIPINLDTVNRLYGLDLTSDELAAWFAARAEPVDEIRTSEDVVVAAVGRDLYEKFFQGYTRKQWGLDPSELDKAVTARVPTRTSRDDRYFGDSFQAMPARGYTRMFERMLDHPNITVDLGVDHAEVGRLAGCRRTIFTGPIDEFFGHRFGPLPYRSLRFEHRTLDRVRHQPVAVVNYPQTEAYTRVTEYKHLTGQHHPKTAITYEYPAAEGDPYYPVPRPENQALFKRYEALARATPDVWFVGRLATYRYYNMDQIVAQALATFERIHAALPPPTRQPANPTRSPTQREREGEVALGSGP
;
A
#
# COMPACT_ATOMS: atom_id res chain seq x y z
N MET A 1 -23.71 -32.55 -14.80
CA MET A 1 -24.88 -32.28 -13.96
C MET A 1 -24.85 -30.80 -13.62
N ASN A 2 -25.85 -30.06 -14.09
CA ASN A 2 -25.89 -28.60 -14.05
C ASN A 2 -26.04 -28.08 -12.61
N ILE A 3 -25.20 -27.15 -12.21
CA ILE A 3 -25.30 -26.38 -10.94
C ILE A 3 -26.49 -25.40 -10.98
N THR A 4 -27.17 -25.26 -12.10
CA THR A 4 -28.23 -24.26 -12.38
C THR A 4 -29.66 -24.77 -12.30
N SER A 5 -29.96 -26.03 -11.96
CA SER A 5 -31.31 -26.56 -12.08
C SER A 5 -32.24 -26.38 -10.88
N LYS A 6 -32.02 -25.43 -10.00
CA LYS A 6 -32.98 -25.06 -8.92
C LYS A 6 -32.94 -23.56 -8.55
N ILE A 7 -33.10 -22.69 -9.53
CA ILE A 7 -33.44 -21.28 -9.30
C ILE A 7 -34.59 -20.89 -10.21
N ASP A 8 -35.69 -21.64 -10.13
CA ASP A 8 -36.95 -21.25 -10.72
C ASP A 8 -38.01 -21.12 -9.63
N ALA A 9 -38.13 -19.88 -9.11
CA ALA A 9 -39.38 -19.42 -8.54
C ALA A 9 -39.71 -18.06 -9.15
N PRO A 10 -40.85 -17.89 -9.82
CA PRO A 10 -41.16 -16.66 -10.54
C PRO A 10 -41.48 -15.52 -9.58
N TYR A 11 -40.81 -14.41 -9.76
CA TYR A 11 -41.18 -13.13 -9.17
C TYR A 11 -42.44 -12.63 -9.89
N ALA A 12 -43.55 -12.61 -9.23
CA ALA A 12 -44.75 -11.89 -9.67
C ALA A 12 -44.54 -10.39 -9.49
N PRO A 13 -44.79 -9.56 -10.51
CA PRO A 13 -44.69 -8.10 -10.34
C PRO A 13 -45.92 -7.60 -9.58
N LEU A 14 -45.72 -6.95 -8.45
CA LEU A 14 -46.74 -6.09 -7.82
C LEU A 14 -46.91 -4.84 -8.70
N GLY A 15 -48.05 -4.77 -9.37
CA GLY A 15 -48.45 -3.61 -10.16
C GLY A 15 -48.71 -2.40 -9.29
N SER A 16 -48.18 -1.26 -9.72
CA SER A 16 -48.73 0.06 -9.43
C SER A 16 -48.59 0.90 -10.70
N GLU A 17 -49.70 1.31 -11.26
CA GLU A 17 -49.80 2.23 -12.39
C GLU A 17 -49.13 3.60 -12.05
N PRO A 18 -48.48 4.24 -13.03
CA PRO A 18 -47.98 5.60 -12.85
C PRO A 18 -49.11 6.63 -13.07
N PRO A 19 -49.12 7.75 -12.36
CA PRO A 19 -50.06 8.87 -12.60
C PRO A 19 -49.65 9.62 -13.88
N GLY A 20 -50.70 10.05 -14.60
CA GLY A 20 -50.67 10.72 -15.90
C GLY A 20 -49.99 12.10 -15.87
N PRO A 21 -49.63 12.66 -17.05
CA PRO A 21 -48.72 13.81 -17.18
C PRO A 21 -49.44 15.16 -16.92
N PRO A 22 -48.77 16.15 -16.29
CA PRO A 22 -49.19 17.55 -16.39
C PRO A 22 -48.47 18.30 -17.52
N GLY A 23 -49.25 19.00 -18.26
CA GLY A 23 -49.11 20.22 -19.07
C GLY A 23 -47.74 20.67 -19.60
N ARG A 24 -47.70 20.78 -20.88
CA ARG A 24 -46.64 21.43 -21.69
C ARG A 24 -46.35 22.86 -21.21
N ARG A 25 -45.08 23.20 -21.00
CA ARG A 25 -44.48 24.53 -21.11
C ARG A 25 -43.37 24.53 -22.20
N PRO A 26 -43.10 25.65 -22.87
CA PRO A 26 -42.39 25.67 -24.13
C PRO A 26 -40.88 25.48 -23.99
N ALA A 27 -40.29 24.95 -25.08
CA ALA A 27 -38.92 24.53 -25.23
C ALA A 27 -37.92 25.67 -25.04
N ALA A 28 -36.96 25.45 -24.11
CA ALA A 28 -35.67 26.15 -24.14
C ALA A 28 -34.71 25.38 -25.07
N ARG A 29 -33.91 26.16 -25.83
CA ARG A 29 -32.90 25.66 -26.78
C ARG A 29 -31.98 24.63 -26.10
N PRO A 30 -31.56 23.56 -26.79
CA PRO A 30 -30.65 22.59 -26.23
C PRO A 30 -29.27 23.24 -26.03
N ALA A 31 -28.73 23.11 -24.82
CA ALA A 31 -27.33 23.33 -24.55
C ALA A 31 -26.50 22.34 -25.38
N ARG A 32 -25.41 22.79 -25.98
CA ARG A 32 -24.47 21.92 -26.67
C ARG A 32 -24.03 20.83 -25.71
N ASP A 33 -24.14 19.56 -26.16
CA ASP A 33 -23.53 18.41 -25.49
C ASP A 33 -22.03 18.70 -25.31
N PRO A 34 -21.47 18.33 -24.12
CA PRO A 34 -20.02 18.33 -23.97
C PRO A 34 -19.43 17.27 -24.93
N ASP A 35 -18.33 17.61 -25.58
CA ASP A 35 -17.56 16.72 -26.45
C ASP A 35 -17.41 15.33 -25.80
N PRO A 36 -17.59 14.22 -26.56
CA PRO A 36 -17.42 12.88 -26.01
C PRO A 36 -15.97 12.69 -25.60
N ALA A 37 -15.75 12.43 -24.30
CA ALA A 37 -14.49 11.92 -23.80
C ALA A 37 -14.01 10.75 -24.67
N GLY A 38 -12.72 10.74 -24.98
CA GLY A 38 -12.04 9.92 -25.98
C GLY A 38 -12.59 8.53 -26.18
N SER A 39 -12.54 8.04 -27.43
CA SER A 39 -12.99 6.71 -27.84
C SER A 39 -12.51 5.62 -26.86
N PRO A 40 -13.36 4.63 -26.49
CA PRO A 40 -12.98 3.59 -25.53
C PRO A 40 -11.73 2.84 -26.01
N GLN A 41 -10.83 2.50 -25.07
CA GLN A 41 -9.53 1.86 -25.30
C GLN A 41 -9.62 0.43 -25.86
N GLY A 42 -10.84 -0.08 -26.15
CA GLY A 42 -11.09 -1.43 -26.67
C GLY A 42 -12.21 -2.14 -25.94
N LEU A 43 -12.37 -3.42 -26.25
CA LEU A 43 -13.35 -4.31 -25.63
C LEU A 43 -12.75 -5.01 -24.40
N LEU A 44 -13.41 -4.89 -23.24
CA LEU A 44 -13.19 -5.77 -22.10
C LEU A 44 -14.35 -6.78 -22.04
N LEU A 45 -14.07 -8.03 -22.34
CA LEU A 45 -15.02 -9.14 -22.28
C LEU A 45 -14.77 -9.95 -21.01
N CYS A 46 -15.69 -9.87 -20.08
CA CYS A 46 -15.62 -10.53 -18.79
C CYS A 46 -16.45 -11.83 -18.81
N PHE A 47 -15.83 -12.97 -18.55
CA PHE A 47 -16.49 -14.28 -18.39
C PHE A 47 -16.79 -14.51 -16.92
N SER A 48 -18.07 -14.49 -16.56
CA SER A 48 -18.53 -14.57 -15.17
C SER A 48 -19.41 -15.79 -14.90
N HIS A 49 -19.13 -16.49 -13.81
CA HIS A 49 -20.03 -17.49 -13.23
C HIS A 49 -21.09 -16.86 -12.32
N LEU A 50 -21.00 -15.55 -12.08
CA LEU A 50 -21.95 -14.80 -11.27
C LEU A 50 -22.89 -14.03 -12.17
N ARG A 51 -24.19 -13.99 -11.82
CA ARG A 51 -25.16 -13.12 -12.48
C ARG A 51 -24.92 -11.68 -12.07
N TRP A 52 -24.90 -10.77 -13.05
CA TRP A 52 -24.69 -9.34 -12.83
C TRP A 52 -25.71 -8.72 -11.87
N ASP A 53 -26.96 -9.10 -12.04
CA ASP A 53 -28.09 -8.54 -11.30
C ASP A 53 -28.37 -9.25 -9.96
N PHE A 54 -27.52 -10.21 -9.54
CA PHE A 54 -27.81 -11.02 -8.35
C PHE A 54 -27.39 -10.32 -7.05
N VAL A 55 -26.11 -10.06 -6.84
CA VAL A 55 -25.57 -9.39 -5.65
C VAL A 55 -24.43 -8.47 -6.06
N TRP A 56 -24.41 -7.26 -5.50
CA TRP A 56 -23.34 -6.30 -5.76
C TRP A 56 -22.08 -6.70 -5.00
N GLN A 57 -21.00 -6.94 -5.70
CA GLN A 57 -19.73 -7.39 -5.15
C GLN A 57 -18.55 -7.00 -6.06
N ARG A 58 -17.38 -7.62 -5.92
CA ARG A 58 -16.14 -7.30 -6.64
C ARG A 58 -16.33 -7.08 -8.16
N PRO A 59 -17.00 -7.94 -8.93
CA PRO A 59 -17.18 -7.71 -10.37
C PRO A 59 -17.87 -6.38 -10.69
N GLN A 60 -18.96 -6.05 -10.00
CA GLN A 60 -19.70 -4.82 -10.23
C GLN A 60 -18.85 -3.58 -9.91
N HIS A 61 -18.10 -3.62 -8.79
CA HIS A 61 -17.22 -2.51 -8.42
C HIS A 61 -16.09 -2.28 -9.42
N LEU A 62 -15.46 -3.34 -9.93
CA LEU A 62 -14.33 -3.22 -10.86
C LEU A 62 -14.79 -2.87 -12.28
N LEU A 63 -15.81 -3.60 -12.79
CA LEU A 63 -16.22 -3.46 -14.17
C LEU A 63 -16.96 -2.15 -14.45
N THR A 64 -17.71 -1.58 -13.50
CA THR A 64 -18.28 -0.23 -13.63
C THR A 64 -17.19 0.84 -13.73
N ARG A 65 -16.04 0.66 -13.05
CA ARG A 65 -14.88 1.54 -13.20
C ARG A 65 -14.16 1.31 -14.54
N ALA A 66 -14.08 0.05 -14.98
CA ALA A 66 -13.52 -0.28 -16.27
C ALA A 66 -14.30 0.39 -17.42
N ALA A 67 -15.62 0.52 -17.30
CA ALA A 67 -16.48 1.11 -18.31
C ALA A 67 -16.15 2.59 -18.61
N ALA A 68 -15.43 3.28 -17.74
CA ALA A 68 -14.90 4.62 -18.02
C ALA A 68 -13.82 4.62 -19.13
N SER A 69 -13.16 3.48 -19.38
CA SER A 69 -12.05 3.35 -20.34
C SER A 69 -12.29 2.29 -21.42
N TYR A 70 -13.15 1.32 -21.17
CA TYR A 70 -13.43 0.17 -22.04
C TYR A 70 -14.90 0.08 -22.40
N ARG A 71 -15.20 -0.49 -23.57
CA ARG A 71 -16.51 -1.10 -23.81
C ARG A 71 -16.56 -2.41 -23.03
N VAL A 72 -17.36 -2.47 -21.97
CA VAL A 72 -17.42 -3.64 -21.08
C VAL A 72 -18.61 -4.53 -21.42
N VAL A 73 -18.35 -5.82 -21.62
CA VAL A 73 -19.36 -6.85 -21.82
C VAL A 73 -19.15 -7.96 -20.81
N VAL A 74 -20.18 -8.29 -20.06
CA VAL A 74 -20.19 -9.40 -19.09
C VAL A 74 -20.90 -10.59 -19.71
N PHE A 75 -20.13 -11.61 -20.04
CA PHE A 75 -20.63 -12.85 -20.61
C PHE A 75 -20.91 -13.84 -19.47
N GLU A 76 -22.17 -14.10 -19.21
CA GLU A 76 -22.63 -14.94 -18.10
C GLU A 76 -22.80 -16.41 -18.51
N GLU A 77 -22.99 -17.28 -17.52
CA GLU A 77 -23.37 -18.66 -17.75
C GLU A 77 -24.69 -18.78 -18.52
N PRO A 78 -24.88 -19.83 -19.34
CA PRO A 78 -26.07 -19.96 -20.14
C PRO A 78 -27.34 -20.18 -19.29
N ILE A 79 -28.47 -19.76 -19.84
CA ILE A 79 -29.80 -20.13 -19.36
C ILE A 79 -30.38 -21.15 -20.35
N VAL A 80 -30.83 -22.28 -19.80
CA VAL A 80 -31.49 -23.33 -20.57
C VAL A 80 -33.00 -23.11 -20.51
N GLU A 81 -33.60 -22.73 -21.62
CA GLU A 81 -35.04 -22.50 -21.72
C GLU A 81 -35.53 -22.84 -23.14
N GLY A 82 -36.80 -23.12 -23.30
CA GLY A 82 -37.48 -23.73 -24.49
C GLY A 82 -37.24 -23.14 -25.88
N SER A 83 -36.11 -22.42 -26.10
CA SER A 83 -35.67 -21.90 -27.41
C SER A 83 -35.29 -23.06 -28.36
N ARG A 84 -35.66 -22.96 -29.65
CA ARG A 84 -35.26 -23.92 -30.67
C ARG A 84 -33.82 -23.72 -31.15
N ASP A 85 -33.33 -22.48 -31.14
CA ASP A 85 -31.99 -22.14 -31.60
C ASP A 85 -31.24 -21.38 -30.51
N PRO A 86 -29.94 -21.61 -30.34
CA PRO A 86 -29.12 -20.84 -29.41
C PRO A 86 -29.07 -19.34 -29.79
N VAL A 87 -29.31 -18.43 -28.82
CA VAL A 87 -29.31 -16.98 -29.02
C VAL A 87 -28.47 -16.32 -27.93
N LEU A 88 -27.74 -15.28 -28.30
CA LEU A 88 -27.04 -14.42 -27.31
C LEU A 88 -27.92 -13.20 -27.02
N ASP A 89 -28.47 -13.16 -25.81
CA ASP A 89 -29.25 -12.00 -25.31
C ASP A 89 -28.31 -10.91 -24.79
N LEU A 90 -28.36 -9.72 -25.40
CA LEU A 90 -27.55 -8.58 -25.06
C LEU A 90 -28.42 -7.50 -24.40
N SER A 91 -28.19 -7.22 -23.13
CA SER A 91 -28.98 -6.24 -22.39
C SER A 91 -28.09 -5.20 -21.69
N PRO A 92 -28.35 -3.90 -21.93
CA PRO A 92 -27.59 -2.83 -21.28
C PRO A 92 -27.93 -2.72 -19.79
N ARG A 93 -26.95 -2.29 -19.00
CA ARG A 93 -27.08 -1.99 -17.57
C ARG A 93 -26.52 -0.60 -17.25
N PRO A 94 -26.95 0.01 -16.15
CA PRO A 94 -26.37 1.26 -15.67
C PRO A 94 -24.84 1.18 -15.54
N GLY A 95 -24.16 2.30 -15.73
CA GLY A 95 -22.70 2.36 -15.64
C GLY A 95 -21.95 1.91 -16.89
N GLY A 96 -22.62 1.84 -18.06
CA GLY A 96 -21.96 1.52 -19.35
C GLY A 96 -21.63 0.03 -19.54
N ILE A 97 -22.31 -0.84 -18.81
CA ILE A 97 -22.13 -2.30 -18.89
C ILE A 97 -23.14 -2.91 -19.86
N THR A 98 -22.71 -3.90 -20.64
CA THR A 98 -23.60 -4.79 -21.39
C THR A 98 -23.51 -6.20 -20.83
N VAL A 99 -24.64 -6.78 -20.45
CA VAL A 99 -24.71 -8.19 -20.05
C VAL A 99 -25.09 -9.05 -21.27
N ALA A 100 -24.33 -10.12 -21.48
CA ALA A 100 -24.49 -11.07 -22.57
C ALA A 100 -24.83 -12.44 -21.99
N VAL A 101 -26.05 -12.92 -22.21
CA VAL A 101 -26.52 -14.21 -21.68
C VAL A 101 -26.81 -15.18 -22.83
N PRO A 102 -26.08 -16.31 -22.96
CA PRO A 102 -26.45 -17.36 -23.90
C PRO A 102 -27.76 -18.04 -23.46
N ARG A 103 -28.74 -18.09 -24.36
CA ARG A 103 -29.96 -18.86 -24.16
C ARG A 103 -29.88 -20.11 -25.00
N LEU A 104 -29.98 -21.27 -24.35
CA LEU A 104 -29.78 -22.57 -24.97
C LEU A 104 -31.06 -23.37 -24.90
N PRO A 105 -31.36 -24.26 -25.89
CA PRO A 105 -32.56 -25.09 -25.91
C PRO A 105 -32.56 -26.12 -24.77
N GLU A 106 -33.75 -26.51 -24.32
CA GLU A 106 -33.91 -27.61 -23.39
C GLU A 106 -33.38 -28.92 -23.97
N GLY A 107 -32.74 -29.73 -23.10
CA GLY A 107 -32.13 -31.00 -23.51
C GLY A 107 -30.75 -30.89 -24.12
N CYS A 108 -30.19 -29.68 -24.22
CA CYS A 108 -28.84 -29.47 -24.71
C CYS A 108 -27.80 -30.15 -23.80
N GLY A 109 -27.03 -31.08 -24.33
CA GLY A 109 -25.94 -31.76 -23.60
C GLY A 109 -24.76 -30.83 -23.31
N ALA A 110 -23.91 -31.20 -22.35
CA ALA A 110 -22.77 -30.34 -21.93
C ALA A 110 -21.81 -29.98 -23.08
N ALA A 111 -21.52 -30.93 -23.99
CA ALA A 111 -20.69 -30.70 -25.17
C ALA A 111 -21.36 -29.78 -26.21
N GLU A 112 -22.66 -29.94 -26.40
CA GLU A 112 -23.48 -29.10 -27.29
C GLU A 112 -23.59 -27.68 -26.74
N ALA A 113 -23.75 -27.51 -25.43
CA ALA A 113 -23.75 -26.20 -24.75
C ALA A 113 -22.43 -25.44 -24.93
N VAL A 114 -21.30 -26.13 -24.83
CA VAL A 114 -19.97 -25.55 -25.12
C VAL A 114 -19.86 -25.14 -26.59
N ALA A 115 -20.32 -26.00 -27.54
CA ALA A 115 -20.28 -25.70 -28.97
C ALA A 115 -21.17 -24.49 -29.31
N ALA A 116 -22.39 -24.43 -28.75
CA ALA A 116 -23.32 -23.32 -28.94
C ALA A 116 -22.76 -22.00 -28.41
N GLN A 117 -22.21 -21.98 -27.17
CA GLN A 117 -21.58 -20.81 -26.61
C GLN A 117 -20.40 -20.31 -27.44
N ARG A 118 -19.63 -21.24 -28.04
CA ARG A 118 -18.53 -20.89 -28.96
C ARG A 118 -19.05 -20.13 -30.18
N ILE A 119 -20.08 -20.69 -30.85
CA ILE A 119 -20.68 -20.07 -32.04
C ILE A 119 -21.22 -18.65 -31.70
N LEU A 120 -21.94 -18.53 -30.58
CA LEU A 120 -22.49 -17.25 -30.12
C LEU A 120 -21.41 -16.23 -29.82
N LEU A 121 -20.31 -16.65 -29.17
CA LEU A 121 -19.18 -15.81 -28.86
C LEU A 121 -18.44 -15.36 -30.14
N ASP A 122 -18.16 -16.29 -31.06
CA ASP A 122 -17.50 -15.99 -32.32
C ASP A 122 -18.32 -14.98 -33.14
N GLY A 123 -19.64 -15.21 -33.28
CA GLY A 123 -20.56 -14.29 -33.96
C GLY A 123 -20.62 -12.90 -33.30
N PHE A 124 -20.59 -12.83 -31.98
CA PHE A 124 -20.51 -11.55 -31.26
C PHE A 124 -19.20 -10.83 -31.55
N LEU A 125 -18.07 -11.53 -31.51
CA LEU A 125 -16.75 -10.95 -31.73
C LEU A 125 -16.55 -10.48 -33.18
N ASP A 126 -17.14 -11.18 -34.16
CA ASP A 126 -17.15 -10.79 -35.57
C ASP A 126 -17.95 -9.48 -35.78
N GLY A 127 -19.11 -9.38 -35.10
CA GLY A 127 -19.96 -8.19 -35.16
C GLY A 127 -19.34 -6.93 -34.51
N VAL A 128 -18.43 -7.10 -33.55
CA VAL A 128 -17.75 -5.98 -32.88
C VAL A 128 -16.57 -5.42 -33.68
N GLY A 129 -16.05 -6.19 -34.66
CA GLY A 129 -14.94 -5.77 -35.52
C GLY A 129 -13.57 -5.84 -34.83
N ARG A 130 -12.53 -5.30 -35.51
CA ARG A 130 -11.16 -5.25 -35.00
C ARG A 130 -10.99 -4.08 -34.02
N GLN A 131 -10.77 -4.41 -32.78
CA GLN A 131 -10.35 -3.50 -31.71
C GLN A 131 -9.55 -4.29 -30.68
N ASP A 132 -8.84 -3.64 -29.78
CA ASP A 132 -8.12 -4.28 -28.70
C ASP A 132 -9.09 -5.07 -27.81
N ARG A 133 -8.79 -6.32 -27.55
CA ARG A 133 -9.63 -7.26 -26.82
C ARG A 133 -8.94 -7.72 -25.55
N THR A 134 -9.49 -7.36 -24.39
CA THR A 134 -9.12 -7.91 -23.08
C THR A 134 -10.14 -8.99 -22.70
N PHE A 135 -9.66 -10.20 -22.45
CA PHE A 135 -10.46 -11.28 -21.89
C PHE A 135 -10.19 -11.36 -20.39
N TRP A 136 -11.25 -11.15 -19.62
CA TRP A 136 -11.23 -11.15 -18.16
C TRP A 136 -12.01 -12.34 -17.63
N TYR A 137 -11.34 -13.26 -16.95
CA TYR A 137 -11.95 -14.49 -16.46
C TYR A 137 -12.17 -14.42 -14.95
N TYR A 138 -13.41 -14.57 -14.50
CA TYR A 138 -13.77 -14.92 -13.13
C TYR A 138 -13.96 -16.42 -12.96
N THR A 139 -14.09 -17.18 -14.06
CA THR A 139 -14.26 -18.64 -14.06
C THR A 139 -13.40 -19.29 -15.13
N PRO A 140 -12.63 -20.34 -14.77
CA PRO A 140 -11.89 -21.14 -15.76
C PRO A 140 -12.80 -21.89 -16.74
N MET A 141 -14.06 -22.15 -16.37
CA MET A 141 -15.00 -22.91 -17.18
C MET A 141 -15.25 -22.30 -18.56
N ALA A 142 -15.21 -20.95 -18.63
CA ALA A 142 -15.39 -20.24 -19.89
C ALA A 142 -14.28 -20.53 -20.93
N LEU A 143 -13.12 -20.99 -20.50
CA LEU A 143 -12.05 -21.35 -21.41
C LEU A 143 -12.44 -22.48 -22.36
N ALA A 144 -13.40 -23.35 -21.99
CA ALA A 144 -13.89 -24.44 -22.84
C ALA A 144 -14.43 -23.96 -24.19
N PHE A 145 -15.03 -22.77 -24.24
CA PHE A 145 -15.61 -22.18 -25.46
C PHE A 145 -14.90 -20.92 -25.97
N SER A 146 -13.96 -20.34 -25.22
CA SER A 146 -13.31 -19.09 -25.60
C SER A 146 -11.82 -19.23 -25.98
N ARG A 147 -11.23 -20.43 -25.81
CA ARG A 147 -9.77 -20.66 -26.00
C ARG A 147 -9.23 -20.37 -27.39
N GLN A 148 -10.09 -20.44 -28.43
CA GLN A 148 -9.74 -20.21 -29.84
C GLN A 148 -9.81 -18.72 -30.23
N CYS A 149 -10.47 -17.88 -29.43
CA CYS A 149 -10.69 -16.49 -29.79
C CYS A 149 -9.38 -15.68 -29.72
N GLY A 150 -9.19 -14.81 -30.73
CA GLY A 150 -8.09 -13.87 -30.74
C GLY A 150 -8.27 -12.79 -29.65
N ARG A 151 -7.23 -12.53 -28.89
CA ARG A 151 -7.18 -11.56 -27.80
C ARG A 151 -5.84 -10.90 -27.71
N ASP A 152 -5.80 -9.72 -27.15
CA ASP A 152 -4.58 -8.93 -26.94
C ASP A 152 -4.13 -8.96 -25.47
N LEU A 153 -5.02 -9.32 -24.54
CA LEU A 153 -4.70 -9.48 -23.13
C LEU A 153 -5.65 -10.50 -22.47
N THR A 154 -5.10 -11.40 -21.67
CA THR A 154 -5.86 -12.32 -20.82
C THR A 154 -5.60 -12.04 -19.35
N VAL A 155 -6.65 -11.72 -18.61
CA VAL A 155 -6.62 -11.52 -17.16
C VAL A 155 -7.42 -12.64 -16.49
N TYR A 156 -6.82 -13.33 -15.53
CA TYR A 156 -7.54 -14.22 -14.62
C TYR A 156 -7.69 -13.54 -13.26
N ASP A 157 -8.89 -13.09 -12.91
CA ASP A 157 -9.20 -12.52 -11.59
C ASP A 157 -9.80 -13.61 -10.70
N ASN A 158 -8.92 -14.34 -10.03
CA ASN A 158 -9.24 -15.43 -9.11
C ASN A 158 -9.73 -14.86 -7.78
N MET A 159 -11.01 -14.57 -7.66
CA MET A 159 -11.60 -13.97 -6.46
C MET A 159 -11.92 -14.98 -5.36
N ASP A 160 -12.18 -16.26 -5.71
CA ASP A 160 -12.49 -17.37 -4.82
C ASP A 160 -11.84 -18.66 -5.32
N ASP A 161 -11.58 -19.64 -4.45
CA ASP A 161 -11.20 -20.99 -4.86
C ASP A 161 -12.44 -21.80 -5.28
N LEU A 162 -12.80 -21.68 -6.54
CA LEU A 162 -14.00 -22.33 -7.07
C LEU A 162 -13.98 -23.86 -6.96
N SER A 163 -12.80 -24.48 -6.82
CA SER A 163 -12.66 -25.93 -6.68
C SER A 163 -13.08 -26.44 -5.30
N ALA A 164 -13.09 -25.57 -4.30
CA ALA A 164 -13.46 -25.89 -2.92
C ALA A 164 -14.98 -25.83 -2.66
N PHE A 165 -15.76 -25.30 -3.61
CA PHE A 165 -17.22 -25.23 -3.45
C PHE A 165 -17.89 -26.58 -3.73
N ARG A 166 -18.95 -26.85 -2.98
CA ARG A 166 -19.75 -28.06 -3.16
C ARG A 166 -20.33 -28.09 -4.57
N GLY A 167 -20.12 -29.22 -5.30
CA GLY A 167 -20.59 -29.41 -6.67
C GLY A 167 -19.70 -28.78 -7.75
N ALA A 168 -18.46 -28.40 -7.43
CA ALA A 168 -17.49 -27.97 -8.43
C ALA A 168 -17.34 -28.98 -9.57
N SER A 169 -17.24 -28.48 -10.81
CA SER A 169 -17.12 -29.33 -12.00
C SER A 169 -15.84 -30.16 -11.97
N PRO A 170 -15.85 -31.44 -12.28
CA PRO A 170 -14.64 -32.29 -12.32
C PRO A 170 -13.53 -31.75 -13.23
N GLY A 171 -13.86 -31.05 -14.31
CA GLY A 171 -12.90 -30.45 -15.24
C GLY A 171 -12.35 -29.05 -14.79
N LEU A 172 -12.82 -28.51 -13.68
CA LEU A 172 -12.46 -27.14 -13.25
C LEU A 172 -10.94 -26.96 -13.03
N LEU A 173 -10.31 -27.91 -12.32
CA LEU A 173 -8.87 -27.83 -12.02
C LEU A 173 -7.98 -27.92 -13.26
N ASP A 174 -8.39 -28.69 -14.27
CA ASP A 174 -7.67 -28.79 -15.53
C ASP A 174 -7.79 -27.51 -16.34
N LEU A 175 -9.00 -26.94 -16.41
CA LEU A 175 -9.24 -25.66 -17.06
C LEU A 175 -8.55 -24.51 -16.31
N GLU A 176 -8.47 -24.55 -14.98
CA GLU A 176 -7.71 -23.55 -14.22
C GLU A 176 -6.20 -23.64 -14.52
N ARG A 177 -5.67 -24.86 -14.61
CA ARG A 177 -4.26 -25.06 -14.97
C ARG A 177 -3.98 -24.54 -16.39
N GLU A 178 -4.88 -24.81 -17.33
CA GLU A 178 -4.78 -24.27 -18.69
C GLU A 178 -4.88 -22.74 -18.70
N LEU A 179 -5.84 -22.18 -17.95
CA LEU A 179 -6.03 -20.73 -17.87
C LEU A 179 -4.82 -20.03 -17.26
N LEU A 180 -4.25 -20.57 -16.18
CA LEU A 180 -3.01 -20.08 -15.59
C LEU A 180 -1.84 -20.10 -16.59
N GLY A 181 -1.76 -21.12 -17.46
CA GLY A 181 -0.73 -21.17 -18.50
C GLY A 181 -0.96 -20.20 -19.68
N ARG A 182 -2.14 -19.61 -19.79
CA ARG A 182 -2.55 -18.71 -20.88
C ARG A 182 -2.74 -17.26 -20.46
N ALA A 183 -2.95 -17.03 -19.17
CA ALA A 183 -3.13 -15.68 -18.65
C ALA A 183 -1.83 -14.87 -18.79
N ASP A 184 -1.99 -13.60 -19.07
CA ASP A 184 -0.89 -12.62 -19.07
C ASP A 184 -0.74 -12.01 -17.67
N LEU A 185 -1.86 -11.99 -16.92
CA LEU A 185 -1.94 -11.48 -15.56
C LEU A 185 -2.89 -12.34 -14.73
N VAL A 186 -2.52 -12.59 -13.48
CA VAL A 186 -3.39 -13.22 -12.49
C VAL A 186 -3.59 -12.28 -11.31
N PHE A 187 -4.83 -11.92 -11.03
CA PHE A 187 -5.22 -11.20 -9.85
C PHE A 187 -5.86 -12.15 -8.84
N THR A 188 -5.64 -11.94 -7.55
CA THR A 188 -6.27 -12.74 -6.50
C THR A 188 -7.09 -11.86 -5.57
N GLY A 189 -8.27 -12.36 -5.17
CA GLY A 189 -9.21 -11.64 -4.33
C GLY A 189 -8.80 -11.50 -2.86
N GLY A 190 -7.70 -12.14 -2.45
CA GLY A 190 -7.19 -12.13 -1.08
C GLY A 190 -5.74 -12.55 -1.00
N LEU A 191 -5.13 -12.31 0.17
CA LEU A 191 -3.73 -12.69 0.43
C LEU A 191 -3.55 -14.21 0.49
N GLY A 192 -4.51 -14.92 1.09
CA GLY A 192 -4.48 -16.38 1.14
C GLY A 192 -4.48 -17.03 -0.25
N LEU A 193 -5.30 -16.51 -1.18
CA LEU A 193 -5.29 -16.93 -2.58
C LEU A 193 -3.97 -16.59 -3.28
N TYR A 194 -3.42 -15.42 -3.03
CA TYR A 194 -2.13 -15.03 -3.57
C TYR A 194 -1.02 -16.01 -3.16
N GLU A 195 -0.93 -16.33 -1.87
CA GLU A 195 0.03 -17.31 -1.36
C GLU A 195 -0.12 -18.69 -2.01
N ALA A 196 -1.36 -19.11 -2.29
CA ALA A 196 -1.65 -20.39 -2.94
C ALA A 196 -1.36 -20.41 -4.45
N LYS A 197 -1.37 -19.26 -5.13
CA LYS A 197 -1.25 -19.18 -6.60
C LYS A 197 0.08 -18.56 -7.08
N ARG A 198 0.84 -17.84 -6.25
CA ARG A 198 2.05 -17.10 -6.63
C ARG A 198 3.13 -17.96 -7.30
N ASP A 199 3.22 -19.23 -6.95
CA ASP A 199 4.21 -20.16 -7.51
C ASP A 199 3.68 -20.88 -8.76
N ARG A 200 2.43 -20.64 -9.16
CA ARG A 200 1.75 -21.28 -10.31
C ARG A 200 1.72 -20.42 -11.56
N HIS A 201 2.04 -19.13 -11.45
CA HIS A 201 2.09 -18.19 -12.57
C HIS A 201 3.11 -17.09 -12.30
N PRO A 202 3.88 -16.62 -13.31
CA PRO A 202 4.97 -15.65 -13.11
C PRO A 202 4.50 -14.22 -12.77
N ASP A 203 3.25 -13.88 -13.05
CA ASP A 203 2.71 -12.51 -12.88
C ASP A 203 1.39 -12.55 -12.09
N VAL A 204 1.49 -12.82 -10.77
CA VAL A 204 0.36 -12.91 -9.83
C VAL A 204 0.38 -11.73 -8.89
N HIS A 205 -0.75 -11.06 -8.70
CA HIS A 205 -0.87 -9.88 -7.85
C HIS A 205 -2.06 -10.01 -6.90
N ALA A 206 -1.85 -9.69 -5.62
CA ALA A 206 -2.90 -9.63 -4.63
C ALA A 206 -3.68 -8.32 -4.71
N PHE A 207 -4.98 -8.42 -4.92
CA PHE A 207 -5.92 -7.31 -4.80
C PHE A 207 -7.06 -7.73 -3.87
N PRO A 208 -6.85 -7.69 -2.55
CA PRO A 208 -7.88 -8.02 -1.57
C PRO A 208 -9.14 -7.17 -1.77
N SER A 209 -10.25 -7.67 -1.24
CA SER A 209 -11.52 -6.93 -1.23
C SER A 209 -11.36 -5.51 -0.69
N SER A 210 -11.88 -4.55 -1.42
CA SER A 210 -11.77 -3.12 -1.14
C SER A 210 -13.12 -2.54 -0.70
N ILE A 211 -13.25 -1.23 -0.60
CA ILE A 211 -14.39 -0.56 0.02
C ILE A 211 -14.85 0.68 -0.76
N ASP A 212 -16.15 0.89 -0.80
CA ASP A 212 -16.79 2.18 -1.05
C ASP A 212 -17.14 2.82 0.30
N ALA A 213 -16.15 3.45 0.92
CA ALA A 213 -16.26 3.99 2.26
C ALA A 213 -17.33 5.10 2.33
N GLY A 214 -17.49 5.91 1.28
CA GLY A 214 -18.50 6.97 1.21
C GLY A 214 -19.93 6.41 1.26
N HIS A 215 -20.19 5.32 0.55
CA HIS A 215 -21.48 4.66 0.53
C HIS A 215 -21.89 4.18 1.94
N PHE A 216 -21.02 3.43 2.61
CA PHE A 216 -21.35 2.86 3.93
C PHE A 216 -21.26 3.88 5.07
N ALA A 217 -20.48 4.96 4.96
CA ALA A 217 -20.43 6.05 5.94
C ALA A 217 -21.80 6.74 6.13
N ALA A 218 -22.71 6.64 5.17
CA ALA A 218 -24.08 7.13 5.31
C ALA A 218 -24.82 6.50 6.50
N ALA A 219 -24.47 5.28 6.91
CA ALA A 219 -25.03 4.63 8.11
C ALA A 219 -24.66 5.39 9.39
N ARG A 220 -23.42 5.92 9.48
CA ARG A 220 -22.94 6.70 10.63
C ARG A 220 -23.74 8.00 10.79
N HIS A 221 -24.01 8.71 9.69
CA HIS A 221 -24.77 9.94 9.69
C HIS A 221 -26.22 9.69 10.14
N ARG A 222 -26.85 8.60 9.68
CA ARG A 222 -28.21 8.21 10.08
C ARG A 222 -28.29 7.92 11.59
N ARG A 223 -27.33 7.17 12.12
CA ARG A 223 -27.24 6.85 13.55
C ARG A 223 -27.06 8.12 14.41
N SER A 224 -26.22 9.06 13.99
CA SER A 224 -26.04 10.33 14.70
C SER A 224 -27.28 11.20 14.66
N ALA A 225 -28.01 11.23 13.55
CA ALA A 225 -29.24 12.00 13.40
C ALA A 225 -30.42 11.45 14.22
N ALA A 226 -30.46 10.14 14.47
CA ALA A 226 -31.49 9.49 15.27
C ALA A 226 -31.33 9.72 16.78
N GLY A 227 -30.27 10.40 17.22
CA GLY A 227 -30.02 10.68 18.65
C GLY A 227 -29.78 9.44 19.50
N ALA A 228 -29.54 8.30 18.87
CA ALA A 228 -29.28 7.04 19.54
C ALA A 228 -27.85 7.08 20.14
N GLY A 229 -27.80 7.53 21.42
CA GLY A 229 -26.67 7.24 22.29
C GLY A 229 -26.53 5.73 22.46
N PRO A 230 -25.35 5.22 22.90
CA PRO A 230 -25.18 3.81 23.16
C PRO A 230 -26.18 3.35 24.23
N HIS A 231 -27.04 2.40 23.84
CA HIS A 231 -27.89 1.63 24.74
C HIS A 231 -28.99 2.41 25.53
N GLY A 232 -29.93 3.04 24.82
CA GLY A 232 -31.20 3.40 25.40
C GLY A 232 -32.26 2.35 25.08
N ALA A 233 -32.65 1.56 26.06
CA ALA A 233 -33.92 0.80 26.19
C ALA A 233 -34.25 -0.28 25.13
N THR A 234 -33.47 -0.57 24.13
CA THR A 234 -33.71 -1.63 23.13
C THR A 234 -32.73 -2.78 23.27
N ALA A 235 -33.19 -4.01 23.01
CA ALA A 235 -32.33 -5.20 23.00
C ALA A 235 -31.14 -5.06 22.02
N PRO A 236 -29.91 -5.53 22.38
CA PRO A 236 -28.75 -5.55 21.48
C PRO A 236 -29.07 -6.19 20.13
N HIS A 237 -28.65 -5.55 19.06
CA HIS A 237 -28.97 -5.97 17.69
C HIS A 237 -27.69 -6.37 16.94
N LEU A 238 -27.53 -7.66 16.68
CA LEU A 238 -26.48 -8.22 15.87
C LEU A 238 -27.00 -8.52 14.47
N GLY A 239 -26.14 -8.33 13.44
CA GLY A 239 -26.58 -8.61 12.10
C GLY A 239 -25.50 -9.12 11.16
N PHE A 240 -25.91 -9.91 10.18
CA PHE A 240 -25.12 -10.33 9.03
C PHE A 240 -25.83 -9.88 7.75
N PHE A 241 -25.06 -9.47 6.74
CA PHE A 241 -25.57 -9.27 5.39
C PHE A 241 -24.68 -9.94 4.36
N GLY A 242 -25.30 -10.49 3.30
CA GLY A 242 -24.64 -11.18 2.21
C GLY A 242 -25.34 -12.47 1.84
N VAL A 243 -24.73 -13.23 0.94
CA VAL A 243 -25.26 -14.54 0.52
C VAL A 243 -25.23 -15.51 1.70
N ILE A 244 -26.34 -16.17 1.95
CA ILE A 244 -26.52 -17.20 2.98
C ILE A 244 -26.43 -18.55 2.29
N ASP A 245 -25.30 -19.25 2.46
CA ASP A 245 -24.97 -20.53 1.83
C ASP A 245 -24.11 -21.41 2.74
N GLU A 246 -23.52 -22.50 2.18
CA GLU A 246 -22.69 -23.44 2.93
C GLU A 246 -21.44 -22.86 3.61
N ARG A 247 -21.12 -21.60 3.37
CA ARG A 247 -19.99 -20.89 4.02
C ARG A 247 -20.36 -20.37 5.40
N LEU A 248 -21.64 -20.32 5.77
CA LEU A 248 -22.06 -19.86 7.09
C LEU A 248 -22.15 -21.03 8.07
N ASP A 249 -21.68 -20.79 9.29
CA ASP A 249 -21.85 -21.67 10.44
C ASP A 249 -23.21 -21.38 11.10
N LEU A 250 -24.21 -22.13 10.63
CA LEU A 250 -25.58 -21.99 11.13
C LEU A 250 -25.75 -22.53 12.56
N ASP A 251 -24.92 -23.48 12.96
CA ASP A 251 -24.92 -24.05 14.32
C ASP A 251 -24.36 -23.04 15.31
N LEU A 252 -23.26 -22.35 14.97
CA LEU A 252 -22.70 -21.26 15.75
C LEU A 252 -23.74 -20.11 15.93
N LEU A 253 -24.42 -19.73 14.86
CA LEU A 253 -25.48 -18.72 14.91
C LEU A 253 -26.62 -19.16 15.86
N ALA A 254 -27.08 -20.41 15.73
CA ALA A 254 -28.15 -20.97 16.56
C ALA A 254 -27.77 -21.01 18.05
N ALA A 255 -26.55 -21.47 18.35
CA ALA A 255 -26.03 -21.55 19.71
C ALA A 255 -25.85 -20.15 20.34
N THR A 256 -25.32 -19.19 19.57
CA THR A 256 -25.20 -17.79 20.03
C THR A 256 -26.55 -17.18 20.35
N ALA A 257 -27.55 -17.42 19.51
CA ALA A 257 -28.91 -16.90 19.72
C ALA A 257 -29.59 -17.57 20.93
N GLU A 258 -29.27 -18.82 21.23
CA GLU A 258 -29.75 -19.54 22.40
C GLU A 258 -29.15 -19.02 23.72
N LEU A 259 -27.83 -18.68 23.71
CA LEU A 259 -27.16 -18.09 24.87
C LEU A 259 -27.68 -16.69 25.20
N ARG A 260 -28.18 -15.96 24.21
CA ARG A 260 -28.69 -14.58 24.39
C ARG A 260 -30.07 -14.43 23.77
N PRO A 261 -31.11 -14.99 24.40
CA PRO A 261 -32.48 -14.86 23.94
C PRO A 261 -33.02 -13.40 24.04
N ASP A 262 -32.36 -12.57 24.80
CA ASP A 262 -32.60 -11.12 24.93
C ASP A 262 -32.00 -10.27 23.80
N TRP A 263 -31.12 -10.85 22.94
CA TRP A 263 -30.56 -10.18 21.78
C TRP A 263 -31.37 -10.45 20.51
N ARG A 264 -31.30 -9.54 19.56
CA ARG A 264 -31.90 -9.68 18.24
C ARG A 264 -30.82 -9.97 17.19
N PHE A 265 -31.07 -10.96 16.34
CA PHE A 265 -30.19 -11.35 15.22
C PHE A 265 -30.93 -11.12 13.91
N THR A 266 -30.34 -10.35 12.98
CA THR A 266 -30.88 -10.14 11.64
C THR A 266 -29.94 -10.68 10.58
N MET A 267 -30.45 -11.65 9.78
CA MET A 267 -29.72 -12.26 8.67
C MET A 267 -30.29 -11.72 7.36
N LEU A 268 -29.53 -10.83 6.70
CA LEU A 268 -29.96 -10.10 5.53
C LEU A 268 -29.29 -10.66 4.27
N GLY A 269 -30.03 -11.23 3.35
CA GLY A 269 -29.51 -11.73 2.07
C GLY A 269 -30.30 -12.90 1.49
N PRO A 270 -29.98 -13.26 0.23
CA PRO A 270 -30.60 -14.41 -0.40
C PRO A 270 -30.03 -15.72 0.16
N VAL A 271 -30.90 -16.72 0.35
CA VAL A 271 -30.51 -18.08 0.72
C VAL A 271 -30.32 -18.89 -0.58
N VAL A 272 -29.11 -19.42 -0.78
CA VAL A 272 -28.77 -20.18 -1.99
C VAL A 272 -27.92 -21.41 -1.66
N LYS A 273 -27.97 -22.44 -2.47
CA LYS A 273 -27.18 -23.70 -2.37
C LYS A 273 -27.39 -24.53 -1.09
N ILE A 274 -28.19 -24.07 -0.15
CA ILE A 274 -28.61 -24.82 1.04
C ILE A 274 -30.14 -24.93 1.08
N ASP A 275 -30.64 -25.94 1.80
CA ASP A 275 -32.07 -26.08 2.01
C ASP A 275 -32.56 -24.96 2.96
N PRO A 276 -33.53 -24.10 2.56
CA PRO A 276 -34.12 -23.11 3.46
C PRO A 276 -34.73 -23.73 4.74
N GLY A 277 -35.07 -25.02 4.72
CA GLY A 277 -35.55 -25.78 5.86
C GLY A 277 -34.47 -26.01 6.95
N SER A 278 -33.19 -25.95 6.58
CA SER A 278 -32.06 -26.11 7.50
C SER A 278 -31.74 -24.86 8.30
N LEU A 279 -32.33 -23.72 7.98
CA LEU A 279 -32.12 -22.47 8.71
C LEU A 279 -32.62 -22.54 10.15
N PRO A 280 -31.83 -22.14 11.15
CA PRO A 280 -32.23 -22.15 12.55
C PRO A 280 -33.45 -21.24 12.78
N ARG A 281 -34.51 -21.82 13.36
CA ARG A 281 -35.77 -21.12 13.70
C ARG A 281 -35.81 -20.83 15.20
N ARG A 282 -35.24 -19.67 15.59
CA ARG A 282 -35.28 -19.14 16.94
C ARG A 282 -36.11 -17.84 16.94
N ALA A 283 -36.78 -17.53 18.03
CA ALA A 283 -37.68 -16.36 18.13
C ALA A 283 -36.91 -15.04 17.91
N ASN A 284 -35.62 -15.02 18.23
CA ASN A 284 -34.75 -13.85 18.13
C ASN A 284 -33.87 -13.82 16.86
N ILE A 285 -34.01 -14.80 15.94
CA ILE A 285 -33.34 -14.79 14.63
C ILE A 285 -34.35 -14.38 13.55
N HIS A 286 -34.06 -13.28 12.86
CA HIS A 286 -34.88 -12.74 11.78
C HIS A 286 -34.20 -12.89 10.43
N TRP A 287 -34.76 -13.67 9.51
CA TRP A 287 -34.34 -13.85 8.13
C TRP A 287 -34.99 -12.81 7.24
N ALA A 288 -34.27 -11.72 6.92
CA ALA A 288 -34.84 -10.51 6.32
C ALA A 288 -34.89 -10.53 4.77
N GLY A 289 -34.37 -11.61 4.14
CA GLY A 289 -34.33 -11.72 2.68
C GLY A 289 -33.30 -10.76 2.05
N ALA A 290 -33.29 -10.73 0.71
CA ALA A 290 -32.36 -9.88 -0.05
C ALA A 290 -32.76 -8.39 0.00
N ARG A 291 -31.77 -7.50 -0.03
CA ARG A 291 -31.97 -6.04 -0.19
C ARG A 291 -31.03 -5.47 -1.24
N PRO A 292 -31.43 -4.41 -1.96
CA PRO A 292 -30.57 -3.68 -2.87
C PRO A 292 -29.32 -3.14 -2.15
N TYR A 293 -28.19 -3.09 -2.84
CA TYR A 293 -26.93 -2.55 -2.31
C TYR A 293 -27.07 -1.11 -1.78
N ALA A 294 -27.86 -0.29 -2.49
CA ALA A 294 -28.13 1.08 -2.10
C ALA A 294 -28.81 1.24 -0.72
N ASP A 295 -29.56 0.22 -0.27
CA ASP A 295 -30.30 0.25 0.99
C ASP A 295 -29.53 -0.31 2.17
N LEU A 296 -28.37 -0.95 1.94
CA LEU A 296 -27.55 -1.56 2.99
C LEU A 296 -27.13 -0.58 4.08
N PRO A 297 -26.68 0.66 3.78
CA PRO A 297 -26.32 1.61 4.83
C PRO A 297 -27.47 1.94 5.79
N ALA A 298 -28.71 1.95 5.27
CA ALA A 298 -29.88 2.18 6.12
C ALA A 298 -30.15 1.01 7.06
N ALA A 299 -29.99 -0.23 6.58
CA ALA A 299 -30.16 -1.43 7.40
C ALA A 299 -29.07 -1.54 8.49
N LEU A 300 -27.81 -1.20 8.17
CA LEU A 300 -26.69 -1.28 9.10
C LEU A 300 -26.72 -0.17 10.18
N ALA A 301 -27.47 0.90 9.96
CA ALA A 301 -27.54 2.00 10.92
C ALA A 301 -28.09 1.57 12.29
N ASP A 302 -28.92 0.55 12.35
CA ASP A 302 -29.58 0.07 13.56
C ASP A 302 -28.84 -1.11 14.25
N TRP A 303 -27.70 -1.57 13.69
CA TRP A 303 -26.97 -2.71 14.24
C TRP A 303 -25.88 -2.28 15.22
N ASP A 304 -25.84 -2.91 16.39
CA ASP A 304 -24.81 -2.68 17.39
C ASP A 304 -23.51 -3.39 17.05
N VAL A 305 -23.61 -4.62 16.51
CA VAL A 305 -22.47 -5.47 16.13
C VAL A 305 -22.76 -6.18 14.82
N GLY A 306 -21.80 -6.16 13.91
CA GLY A 306 -21.78 -7.01 12.72
C GLY A 306 -21.27 -8.41 13.08
N LEU A 307 -22.02 -9.44 12.70
CA LEU A 307 -21.66 -10.83 12.91
C LEU A 307 -21.19 -11.44 11.60
N MET A 308 -20.02 -12.10 11.59
CA MET A 308 -19.48 -12.83 10.45
C MET A 308 -19.23 -14.30 10.83
N PRO A 309 -20.28 -15.11 10.93
CA PRO A 309 -20.21 -16.50 11.40
C PRO A 309 -19.88 -17.44 10.24
N PHE A 310 -18.67 -17.32 9.68
CA PHE A 310 -18.24 -18.23 8.62
C PHE A 310 -17.79 -19.57 9.20
N ALA A 311 -18.21 -20.66 8.56
CA ALA A 311 -17.68 -21.99 8.84
C ALA A 311 -16.20 -22.06 8.46
N ILE A 312 -15.39 -22.73 9.28
CA ILE A 312 -13.96 -22.91 8.97
C ILE A 312 -13.80 -24.24 8.22
N ASN A 313 -13.82 -24.16 6.91
CA ASN A 313 -13.73 -25.31 5.99
C ASN A 313 -12.96 -24.93 4.71
N GLU A 314 -12.83 -25.88 3.77
CA GLU A 314 -12.11 -25.63 2.50
C GLU A 314 -12.70 -24.48 1.68
N ALA A 315 -14.03 -24.31 1.67
CA ALA A 315 -14.69 -23.24 0.91
C ALA A 315 -14.45 -21.84 1.48
N THR A 316 -14.10 -21.74 2.77
CA THR A 316 -13.82 -20.48 3.46
C THR A 316 -12.35 -20.22 3.70
N ARG A 317 -11.47 -21.20 3.39
CA ARG A 317 -10.03 -21.15 3.65
C ARG A 317 -9.35 -19.91 3.06
N PHE A 318 -9.78 -19.48 1.87
CA PHE A 318 -9.15 -18.41 1.12
C PHE A 318 -10.06 -17.20 0.88
N ILE A 319 -11.22 -17.13 1.53
CA ILE A 319 -12.12 -16.00 1.32
C ILE A 319 -11.54 -14.70 1.90
N SER A 320 -11.77 -13.60 1.20
CA SER A 320 -11.47 -12.23 1.65
C SER A 320 -12.78 -11.41 1.65
N PRO A 321 -13.58 -11.49 2.75
CA PRO A 321 -14.93 -10.96 2.77
C PRO A 321 -14.98 -9.44 2.62
N THR A 322 -15.73 -8.93 1.63
CA THR A 322 -16.01 -7.49 1.46
C THR A 322 -16.79 -6.91 2.66
N LYS A 323 -17.53 -7.74 3.38
CA LYS A 323 -18.37 -7.34 4.50
C LYS A 323 -17.56 -6.74 5.65
N THR A 324 -16.33 -7.20 5.88
CA THR A 324 -15.49 -6.66 6.97
C THR A 324 -15.28 -5.15 6.82
N PRO A 325 -14.68 -4.64 5.73
CA PRO A 325 -14.52 -3.20 5.56
C PRO A 325 -15.84 -2.46 5.40
N GLU A 326 -16.91 -3.10 4.88
CA GLU A 326 -18.25 -2.52 4.74
C GLU A 326 -18.88 -2.24 6.11
N PHE A 327 -18.86 -3.19 7.04
CA PHE A 327 -19.28 -2.97 8.43
C PHE A 327 -18.47 -1.87 9.11
N LEU A 328 -17.16 -1.95 9.00
CA LEU A 328 -16.26 -0.97 9.61
C LEU A 328 -16.54 0.45 9.08
N ALA A 329 -16.76 0.59 7.77
CA ALA A 329 -17.12 1.88 7.15
C ALA A 329 -18.47 2.40 7.63
N ALA A 330 -19.45 1.51 7.83
CA ALA A 330 -20.75 1.83 8.45
C ALA A 330 -20.62 2.21 9.93
N GLY A 331 -19.44 2.06 10.53
CA GLY A 331 -19.20 2.28 11.94
C GLY A 331 -19.83 1.19 12.83
N VAL A 332 -20.00 -0.02 12.31
CA VAL A 332 -20.50 -1.19 13.03
C VAL A 332 -19.30 -2.04 13.42
N PRO A 333 -19.02 -2.25 14.71
CA PRO A 333 -17.95 -3.15 15.16
C PRO A 333 -18.30 -4.60 14.81
N VAL A 334 -17.29 -5.45 14.61
CA VAL A 334 -17.47 -6.78 14.03
C VAL A 334 -16.92 -7.88 14.92
N VAL A 335 -17.68 -8.97 15.06
CA VAL A 335 -17.20 -10.27 15.53
C VAL A 335 -17.15 -11.22 14.32
N SER A 336 -16.02 -11.86 14.10
CA SER A 336 -15.82 -12.82 13.01
C SER A 336 -15.24 -14.13 13.53
N THR A 337 -15.61 -15.24 12.93
CA THR A 337 -14.84 -16.49 13.04
C THR A 337 -13.43 -16.29 12.48
N PRO A 338 -12.43 -17.16 12.81
CA PRO A 338 -11.02 -16.94 12.46
C PRO A 338 -10.71 -17.16 10.97
N VAL A 339 -11.39 -16.41 10.09
CA VAL A 339 -11.08 -16.33 8.66
C VAL A 339 -9.70 -15.68 8.48
N ALA A 340 -8.76 -16.34 7.82
CA ALA A 340 -7.35 -15.92 7.77
C ALA A 340 -7.14 -14.47 7.29
N ASP A 341 -7.82 -14.04 6.23
CA ASP A 341 -7.70 -12.68 5.69
C ASP A 341 -8.38 -11.62 6.59
N VAL A 342 -9.37 -12.00 7.39
CA VAL A 342 -9.97 -11.13 8.40
C VAL A 342 -9.04 -10.96 9.60
N VAL A 343 -8.46 -12.05 10.08
CA VAL A 343 -7.48 -12.04 11.19
C VAL A 343 -6.30 -11.12 10.83
N ARG A 344 -5.62 -11.39 9.71
CA ARG A 344 -4.46 -10.60 9.25
C ARG A 344 -4.81 -9.13 8.91
N GLY A 345 -5.94 -8.93 8.27
CA GLY A 345 -6.35 -7.61 7.79
C GLY A 345 -6.86 -6.66 8.86
N TYR A 346 -7.53 -7.19 9.88
CA TYR A 346 -8.30 -6.39 10.84
C TYR A 346 -8.21 -6.90 12.28
N GLY A 347 -8.13 -8.22 12.50
CA GLY A 347 -8.07 -8.83 13.83
C GLY A 347 -6.78 -8.46 14.57
N GLU A 348 -5.61 -8.66 13.95
CA GLU A 348 -4.30 -8.29 14.50
C GLU A 348 -4.18 -6.80 14.82
N ALA A 349 -4.89 -5.96 14.09
CA ALA A 349 -4.98 -4.51 14.37
C ALA A 349 -5.99 -4.13 15.45
N GLY A 350 -6.69 -5.10 16.06
CA GLY A 350 -7.71 -4.88 17.09
C GLY A 350 -8.96 -4.14 16.59
N LEU A 351 -9.23 -4.15 15.28
CA LEU A 351 -10.40 -3.51 14.67
C LEU A 351 -11.63 -4.41 14.64
N VAL A 352 -11.38 -5.74 14.64
CA VAL A 352 -12.38 -6.82 14.63
C VAL A 352 -12.04 -7.79 15.76
N GLU A 353 -13.04 -8.25 16.49
CA GLU A 353 -12.90 -9.33 17.45
C GLU A 353 -13.03 -10.68 16.74
N ILE A 354 -12.18 -11.64 17.13
CA ILE A 354 -12.17 -12.99 16.57
C ILE A 354 -12.72 -13.95 17.60
N ALA A 355 -13.69 -14.79 17.22
CA ALA A 355 -14.37 -15.73 18.11
C ALA A 355 -14.73 -17.02 17.35
N ALA A 356 -14.47 -18.18 17.95
CA ALA A 356 -14.70 -19.49 17.35
C ALA A 356 -15.89 -20.26 17.96
N THR A 357 -16.31 -19.87 19.18
CA THR A 357 -17.45 -20.51 19.88
C THR A 357 -18.55 -19.49 20.18
N ALA A 358 -19.74 -19.98 20.50
CA ALA A 358 -20.88 -19.13 20.81
C ALA A 358 -20.62 -18.25 22.05
N GLU A 359 -19.96 -18.80 23.07
CA GLU A 359 -19.60 -18.06 24.28
C GLU A 359 -18.56 -16.97 23.99
N GLU A 360 -17.59 -17.27 23.14
CA GLU A 360 -16.61 -16.27 22.68
C GLU A 360 -17.27 -15.17 21.86
N VAL A 361 -18.24 -15.51 21.00
CA VAL A 361 -19.01 -14.52 20.21
C VAL A 361 -19.78 -13.59 21.14
N VAL A 362 -20.47 -14.12 22.14
CA VAL A 362 -21.20 -13.33 23.14
C VAL A 362 -20.22 -12.39 23.87
N GLY A 363 -19.15 -12.93 24.44
CA GLY A 363 -18.17 -12.12 25.17
C GLY A 363 -17.49 -11.05 24.29
N ALA A 364 -17.18 -11.36 23.03
CA ALA A 364 -16.63 -10.41 22.07
C ALA A 364 -17.63 -9.29 21.74
N ALA A 365 -18.89 -9.63 21.49
CA ALA A 365 -19.95 -8.65 21.22
C ALA A 365 -20.17 -7.70 22.41
N GLU A 366 -20.17 -8.22 23.65
CA GLU A 366 -20.29 -7.41 24.87
C GLU A 366 -19.11 -6.43 25.02
N ARG A 367 -17.86 -6.90 24.77
CA ARG A 367 -16.67 -6.03 24.78
C ARG A 367 -16.77 -4.93 23.72
N LEU A 368 -17.23 -5.26 22.51
CA LEU A 368 -17.39 -4.29 21.41
C LEU A 368 -18.46 -3.25 21.71
N MET A 369 -19.58 -3.64 22.31
CA MET A 369 -20.65 -2.72 22.72
C MET A 369 -20.22 -1.79 23.87
N ALA A 370 -19.36 -2.26 24.78
CA ALA A 370 -18.81 -1.46 25.87
C ALA A 370 -17.62 -0.56 25.46
N ARG A 371 -17.04 -0.77 24.26
CA ARG A 371 -15.84 -0.08 23.81
C ARG A 371 -16.11 1.41 23.52
N PRO A 372 -15.22 2.34 23.92
CA PRO A 372 -15.30 3.74 23.49
C PRO A 372 -15.22 3.86 21.96
N ARG A 373 -16.29 4.43 21.37
CA ARG A 373 -16.51 4.38 19.92
C ARG A 373 -15.58 5.29 19.12
N GLU A 374 -15.34 6.52 19.60
CA GLU A 374 -14.56 7.51 18.85
C GLU A 374 -13.09 7.08 18.57
N PRO A 375 -12.31 6.59 19.55
CA PRO A 375 -10.94 6.13 19.30
C PRO A 375 -10.88 4.95 18.34
N TRP A 376 -11.86 4.04 18.44
CA TRP A 376 -11.94 2.89 17.54
C TRP A 376 -12.30 3.34 16.12
N LEU A 377 -13.28 4.23 15.92
CA LEU A 377 -13.64 4.77 14.60
C LEU A 377 -12.45 5.49 13.95
N ALA A 378 -11.68 6.26 14.69
CA ALA A 378 -10.48 6.90 14.17
C ALA A 378 -9.43 5.88 13.68
N ALA A 379 -9.31 4.73 14.36
CA ALA A 379 -8.43 3.64 13.92
C ALA A 379 -8.98 2.94 12.66
N VAL A 380 -10.28 2.70 12.61
CA VAL A 380 -10.98 2.18 11.44
C VAL A 380 -10.78 3.07 10.23
N ASP A 381 -11.00 4.38 10.37
CA ASP A 381 -10.88 5.34 9.26
C ASP A 381 -9.44 5.39 8.71
N ARG A 382 -8.44 5.37 9.59
CA ARG A 382 -7.03 5.23 9.16
C ARG A 382 -6.78 3.95 8.36
N ARG A 383 -7.37 2.82 8.78
CA ARG A 383 -7.22 1.54 8.08
C ARG A 383 -7.90 1.55 6.71
N LEU A 384 -9.14 2.04 6.65
CA LEU A 384 -9.93 2.08 5.42
C LEU A 384 -9.40 3.10 4.40
N ALA A 385 -8.75 4.19 4.84
CA ALA A 385 -8.11 5.16 3.96
C ALA A 385 -6.98 4.55 3.10
N LEU A 386 -6.45 3.38 3.46
CA LEU A 386 -5.42 2.68 2.69
C LEU A 386 -5.97 2.00 1.42
N GLY A 387 -7.29 1.76 1.32
CA GLY A 387 -7.93 1.06 0.21
C GLY A 387 -9.17 1.78 -0.32
N SER A 388 -9.42 1.65 -1.62
CA SER A 388 -10.69 1.96 -2.26
C SER A 388 -10.80 1.18 -3.57
N TRP A 389 -12.01 0.95 -4.06
CA TRP A 389 -12.19 0.30 -5.37
C TRP A 389 -11.55 1.09 -6.51
N ASP A 390 -11.45 2.43 -6.40
CA ASP A 390 -10.76 3.27 -7.39
C ASP A 390 -9.25 3.00 -7.40
N ARG A 391 -8.63 2.88 -6.23
CA ARG A 391 -7.20 2.51 -6.11
C ARG A 391 -6.95 1.09 -6.61
N THR A 392 -7.82 0.15 -6.28
CA THR A 392 -7.74 -1.23 -6.75
C THR A 392 -7.80 -1.28 -8.28
N TRP A 393 -8.81 -0.64 -8.88
CA TRP A 393 -8.92 -0.58 -10.34
C TRP A 393 -7.72 0.12 -11.00
N ALA A 394 -7.29 1.27 -10.47
CA ALA A 394 -6.11 1.97 -11.00
C ALA A 394 -4.83 1.12 -10.91
N GLY A 395 -4.66 0.32 -9.86
CA GLY A 395 -3.57 -0.65 -9.74
C GLY A 395 -3.63 -1.73 -10.81
N MET A 396 -4.79 -2.36 -10.98
CA MET A 396 -5.02 -3.38 -12.01
C MET A 396 -4.83 -2.82 -13.43
N GLN A 397 -5.37 -1.64 -13.70
CA GLN A 397 -5.26 -0.98 -15.00
C GLN A 397 -3.80 -0.68 -15.38
N ARG A 398 -2.97 -0.26 -14.42
CA ARG A 398 -1.53 -0.06 -14.65
C ARG A 398 -0.84 -1.37 -15.06
N LEU A 399 -1.12 -2.48 -14.37
CA LEU A 399 -0.58 -3.79 -14.71
C LEU A 399 -1.02 -4.26 -16.08
N MET A 400 -2.31 -4.09 -16.41
CA MET A 400 -2.86 -4.40 -17.73
C MET A 400 -2.18 -3.59 -18.84
N SER A 401 -1.96 -2.30 -18.62
CA SER A 401 -1.26 -1.43 -19.58
C SER A 401 0.20 -1.86 -19.77
N ALA A 402 0.88 -2.23 -18.69
CA ALA A 402 2.24 -2.75 -18.75
C ALA A 402 2.34 -4.10 -19.48
N ALA A 403 1.37 -5.01 -19.28
CA ALA A 403 1.31 -6.30 -19.96
C ALA A 403 1.09 -6.11 -21.49
N ARG A 404 0.16 -5.22 -21.89
CA ARG A 404 -0.04 -4.89 -23.32
C ARG A 404 1.20 -4.31 -23.97
N THR A 405 1.92 -3.43 -23.29
CA THR A 405 3.17 -2.86 -23.82
C THR A 405 4.22 -3.96 -24.02
N ARG A 406 4.24 -4.97 -23.15
CA ARG A 406 5.12 -6.15 -23.30
C ARG A 406 4.77 -6.98 -24.54
N GLU A 407 3.49 -7.23 -24.81
CA GLU A 407 3.04 -8.01 -25.98
C GLU A 407 3.30 -7.27 -27.31
N THR A 408 2.92 -6.00 -27.39
CA THR A 408 3.18 -5.19 -28.59
C THR A 408 4.67 -5.09 -28.90
N SER A 409 5.52 -4.99 -27.88
CA SER A 409 6.97 -5.01 -28.02
C SER A 409 7.48 -6.39 -28.45
N ALA A 410 6.87 -7.48 -27.98
CA ALA A 410 7.22 -8.86 -28.35
C ALA A 410 6.77 -9.19 -29.78
N ALA A 411 5.56 -8.76 -30.20
CA ALA A 411 5.05 -8.96 -31.56
C ALA A 411 5.83 -8.14 -32.60
N ALA A 412 6.18 -6.89 -32.28
CA ALA A 412 7.03 -6.04 -33.12
C ALA A 412 8.46 -6.62 -33.24
N ALA A 413 8.95 -7.34 -32.23
CA ALA A 413 10.25 -8.00 -32.24
C ALA A 413 10.24 -9.33 -32.99
N ALA A 414 9.13 -10.02 -33.11
CA ALA A 414 9.00 -11.28 -33.87
C ALA A 414 8.94 -11.04 -35.40
N SER A 415 8.52 -9.84 -35.83
CA SER A 415 8.40 -9.47 -37.25
C SER A 415 9.65 -8.77 -37.82
N ALA A 416 10.67 -8.48 -37.02
CA ALA A 416 11.91 -7.86 -37.47
C ALA A 416 12.97 -8.88 -37.80
N PRO A 417 13.75 -8.73 -38.92
CA PRO A 417 14.88 -9.59 -39.21
C PRO A 417 15.89 -9.52 -38.05
N ALA A 418 16.52 -10.66 -37.72
CA ALA A 418 17.38 -10.91 -36.56
C ALA A 418 18.54 -9.89 -36.38
N ARG A 419 18.22 -8.63 -36.07
CA ARG A 419 19.13 -7.66 -35.46
C ARG A 419 19.02 -7.84 -33.95
N ARG A 420 20.16 -8.04 -33.25
CA ARG A 420 20.27 -8.18 -31.79
C ARG A 420 19.23 -7.26 -31.07
N ARG A 421 18.31 -7.87 -30.32
CA ARG A 421 17.34 -7.14 -29.45
C ARG A 421 18.12 -6.20 -28.53
N ARG A 422 17.97 -4.91 -28.75
CA ARG A 422 18.50 -3.89 -27.84
C ARG A 422 17.53 -3.79 -26.66
N ALA A 423 17.99 -4.06 -25.43
CA ALA A 423 17.20 -3.87 -24.21
C ALA A 423 16.55 -2.47 -24.21
N ALA A 424 15.31 -2.35 -23.70
CA ALA A 424 14.61 -1.07 -23.64
C ALA A 424 15.38 -0.06 -22.78
N HIS A 425 16.04 -0.53 -21.70
CA HIS A 425 16.89 0.25 -20.81
C HIS A 425 18.26 -0.43 -20.72
N ASP A 426 19.29 0.35 -20.53
CA ASP A 426 20.67 -0.12 -20.39
C ASP A 426 20.95 -0.50 -18.92
N TRP A 427 20.26 0.17 -17.98
CA TRP A 427 20.39 -0.01 -16.54
C TRP A 427 19.03 -0.18 -15.85
N LEU A 428 19.01 -1.05 -14.86
CA LEU A 428 17.99 -1.11 -13.82
C LEU A 428 18.58 -0.52 -12.54
N VAL A 429 17.90 0.45 -11.94
CA VAL A 429 18.23 1.02 -10.62
C VAL A 429 17.11 0.68 -9.66
N VAL A 430 17.42 -0.11 -8.64
CA VAL A 430 16.46 -0.54 -7.60
C VAL A 430 16.63 0.36 -6.39
N GLY A 431 15.61 1.17 -6.15
CA GLY A 431 15.53 2.17 -5.09
C GLY A 431 15.69 3.61 -5.60
N ALA A 432 14.68 4.45 -5.39
CA ALA A 432 14.61 5.86 -5.78
C ALA A 432 15.03 6.83 -4.64
N GLY A 433 15.86 6.36 -3.68
CA GLY A 433 16.49 7.18 -2.65
C GLY A 433 17.78 7.83 -3.16
N PHE A 434 18.58 8.45 -2.27
CA PHE A 434 19.81 9.16 -2.64
C PHE A 434 20.76 8.32 -3.50
N ALA A 435 21.07 7.07 -3.12
CA ALA A 435 22.03 6.25 -3.86
C ALA A 435 21.57 5.99 -5.30
N GLY A 436 20.32 5.54 -5.48
CA GLY A 436 19.79 5.20 -6.80
C GLY A 436 19.56 6.44 -7.67
N SER A 437 18.98 7.50 -7.11
CA SER A 437 18.70 8.73 -7.89
C SER A 437 19.96 9.42 -8.38
N VAL A 438 21.03 9.48 -7.56
CA VAL A 438 22.31 10.04 -7.96
C VAL A 438 22.94 9.23 -9.10
N LEU A 439 22.93 7.89 -8.99
CA LEU A 439 23.48 7.02 -10.02
C LEU A 439 22.65 7.05 -11.30
N ALA A 440 21.34 7.06 -11.20
CA ALA A 440 20.45 7.18 -12.36
C ALA A 440 20.70 8.47 -13.13
N GLU A 441 20.79 9.60 -12.42
CA GLU A 441 21.06 10.91 -13.04
C GLU A 441 22.45 10.94 -13.69
N ARG A 442 23.48 10.46 -13.00
CA ARG A 442 24.84 10.42 -13.58
C ARG A 442 24.94 9.54 -14.82
N LEU A 443 24.33 8.35 -14.81
CA LEU A 443 24.31 7.43 -15.96
C LEU A 443 23.56 8.05 -17.15
N ALA A 444 22.45 8.69 -16.89
CA ALA A 444 21.63 9.33 -17.93
C ALA A 444 22.28 10.59 -18.48
N ALA A 445 22.76 11.49 -17.61
CA ALA A 445 23.28 12.80 -18.00
C ALA A 445 24.70 12.69 -18.62
N GLU A 446 25.60 11.92 -18.04
CA GLU A 446 27.00 11.88 -18.51
C GLU A 446 27.29 10.74 -19.48
N ARG A 447 26.58 9.61 -19.36
CA ARG A 447 26.78 8.50 -20.28
C ARG A 447 25.71 8.40 -21.37
N GLY A 448 24.63 9.19 -21.30
CA GLY A 448 23.51 9.12 -22.25
C GLY A 448 22.81 7.75 -22.23
N GLU A 449 23.01 6.94 -21.19
CA GLU A 449 22.42 5.61 -21.07
C GLU A 449 20.97 5.70 -20.59
N ARG A 450 20.13 4.74 -21.01
CA ARG A 450 18.72 4.69 -20.59
C ARG A 450 18.62 3.93 -19.29
N VAL A 451 17.97 4.54 -18.31
CA VAL A 451 17.86 4.05 -16.95
C VAL A 451 16.41 3.83 -16.58
N LEU A 452 16.07 2.63 -16.10
CA LEU A 452 14.82 2.34 -15.42
C LEU A 452 15.07 2.40 -13.91
N VAL A 453 14.42 3.30 -13.21
CA VAL A 453 14.44 3.38 -11.74
C VAL A 453 13.14 2.78 -11.22
N ILE A 454 13.25 1.81 -10.31
CA ILE A 454 12.10 1.23 -9.63
C ILE A 454 12.22 1.44 -8.12
N ASP A 455 11.09 1.61 -7.44
CA ASP A 455 11.03 1.60 -5.98
C ASP A 455 9.74 0.90 -5.52
N ARG A 456 9.84 0.07 -4.47
CA ARG A 456 8.66 -0.59 -3.87
C ARG A 456 7.68 0.37 -3.22
N ARG A 457 8.14 1.57 -2.84
CA ARG A 457 7.31 2.65 -2.30
C ARG A 457 6.67 3.45 -3.44
N PRO A 458 5.47 4.04 -3.23
CA PRO A 458 4.77 4.83 -4.24
C PRO A 458 5.31 6.26 -4.36
N HIS A 459 6.56 6.52 -3.98
CA HIS A 459 7.18 7.85 -3.99
C HIS A 459 8.70 7.74 -4.16
N VAL A 460 9.32 8.79 -4.69
CA VAL A 460 10.77 8.99 -4.73
C VAL A 460 11.30 9.48 -3.38
N GLY A 461 12.63 9.55 -3.25
CA GLY A 461 13.31 10.11 -2.08
C GLY A 461 13.66 9.09 -1.00
N GLY A 462 13.16 7.84 -1.08
CA GLY A 462 13.44 6.81 -0.08
C GLY A 462 13.06 7.28 1.33
N ASN A 463 13.96 7.15 2.31
CA ASN A 463 13.71 7.63 3.68
C ASN A 463 13.69 9.16 3.82
N ALA A 464 14.26 9.92 2.87
CA ALA A 464 14.21 11.37 2.89
C ALA A 464 12.91 11.96 2.29
N TYR A 465 11.94 11.11 1.94
CA TYR A 465 10.66 11.55 1.42
C TYR A 465 9.94 12.49 2.39
N ASP A 466 9.53 13.63 1.86
CA ASP A 466 8.68 14.60 2.54
C ASP A 466 7.41 14.88 1.73
N ARG A 467 6.36 15.29 2.41
CA ARG A 467 5.06 15.58 1.82
C ARG A 467 4.29 16.63 2.62
N TYR A 468 3.36 17.29 1.97
CA TYR A 468 2.38 18.10 2.67
C TYR A 468 1.33 17.17 3.31
N ASN A 469 1.01 17.42 4.58
CA ASN A 469 -0.13 16.78 5.24
C ASN A 469 -1.45 17.46 4.84
N ASP A 470 -2.57 16.99 5.37
CA ASP A 470 -3.91 17.50 5.03
C ASP A 470 -4.15 18.97 5.44
N ASP A 471 -3.37 19.47 6.39
CA ASP A 471 -3.38 20.87 6.81
C ASP A 471 -2.39 21.75 6.02
N GLY A 472 -1.70 21.23 5.00
CA GLY A 472 -0.74 21.97 4.18
C GLY A 472 0.63 22.19 4.85
N LEU A 473 0.96 21.43 5.89
CA LEU A 473 2.27 21.46 6.55
C LEU A 473 3.21 20.44 5.91
N LEU A 474 4.40 20.88 5.51
CA LEU A 474 5.45 20.01 4.98
C LEU A 474 6.07 19.20 6.12
N ILE A 475 5.93 17.88 6.06
CA ILE A 475 6.45 16.92 7.04
C ILE A 475 7.37 15.89 6.36
N HIS A 476 8.36 15.38 7.08
CA HIS A 476 9.14 14.24 6.64
C HIS A 476 8.44 12.95 7.09
N GLN A 477 8.12 12.09 6.13
CA GLN A 477 7.34 10.88 6.41
C GLN A 477 8.08 9.89 7.32
N TYR A 478 9.40 9.84 7.23
CA TYR A 478 10.27 8.86 7.89
C TYR A 478 11.26 9.51 8.88
N GLY A 479 10.77 10.48 9.64
CA GLY A 479 11.56 11.19 10.63
C GLY A 479 12.42 12.33 10.07
N PRO A 480 13.07 13.12 10.93
CA PRO A 480 13.78 14.31 10.50
C PRO A 480 15.04 13.95 9.70
N HIS A 481 15.16 14.57 8.55
CA HIS A 481 16.34 14.50 7.70
C HIS A 481 16.91 15.91 7.58
N ILE A 482 18.12 16.14 8.09
CA ILE A 482 18.84 17.40 8.04
C ILE A 482 20.10 17.18 7.20
N PHE A 483 20.31 17.98 6.17
CA PHE A 483 21.47 17.86 5.32
C PHE A 483 22.64 18.65 5.91
N HIS A 484 23.77 17.96 6.10
CA HIS A 484 25.02 18.52 6.59
C HIS A 484 26.21 17.82 5.95
N THR A 485 27.28 18.54 5.68
CA THR A 485 28.49 17.97 5.07
C THR A 485 29.66 18.97 5.11
N ASN A 486 30.89 18.43 5.02
CA ASN A 486 32.11 19.20 4.74
C ASN A 486 32.56 19.02 3.27
N SER A 487 31.83 18.27 2.46
CA SER A 487 32.18 17.99 1.07
C SER A 487 31.60 18.99 0.09
N THR A 488 32.43 19.90 -0.43
CA THR A 488 32.03 20.84 -1.49
C THR A 488 31.52 20.11 -2.74
N LYS A 489 32.15 18.99 -3.13
CA LYS A 489 31.72 18.14 -4.27
C LYS A 489 30.25 17.68 -4.12
N VAL A 490 29.86 17.32 -2.92
CA VAL A 490 28.48 16.86 -2.65
C VAL A 490 27.51 18.04 -2.68
N VAL A 491 27.89 19.20 -2.08
CA VAL A 491 27.10 20.42 -2.11
C VAL A 491 26.88 20.90 -3.55
N ASP A 492 27.97 21.01 -4.33
CA ASP A 492 27.92 21.47 -5.72
C ASP A 492 27.04 20.56 -6.58
N TYR A 493 27.12 19.26 -6.38
CA TYR A 493 26.30 18.29 -7.10
C TYR A 493 24.80 18.46 -6.79
N LEU A 494 24.41 18.48 -5.51
CA LEU A 494 23.00 18.57 -5.12
C LEU A 494 22.40 19.95 -5.38
N SER A 495 23.20 21.02 -5.35
CA SER A 495 22.77 22.39 -5.64
C SER A 495 22.25 22.58 -7.06
N ARG A 496 22.52 21.66 -7.96
CA ARG A 496 21.95 21.60 -9.31
C ARG A 496 20.43 21.36 -9.29
N PHE A 497 19.92 20.71 -8.25
CA PHE A 497 18.54 20.22 -8.14
C PHE A 497 17.69 20.95 -7.11
N THR A 498 18.31 21.71 -6.21
CA THR A 498 17.59 22.47 -5.19
C THR A 498 18.34 23.73 -4.76
N PRO A 499 17.67 24.85 -4.54
CA PRO A 499 18.20 25.91 -3.70
C PRO A 499 18.19 25.47 -2.24
N TRP A 500 19.10 26.03 -1.46
CA TRP A 500 19.27 25.68 -0.05
C TRP A 500 18.78 26.79 0.87
N ARG A 501 18.11 26.40 1.95
CA ARG A 501 17.80 27.26 3.09
C ARG A 501 18.80 26.93 4.21
N PRO A 502 19.66 27.86 4.61
CA PRO A 502 20.59 27.67 5.74
C PRO A 502 19.82 27.24 7.00
N TYR A 503 20.33 26.25 7.69
CA TYR A 503 19.72 25.73 8.90
C TYR A 503 20.75 25.00 9.76
N GLU A 504 21.08 25.56 10.92
CA GLU A 504 21.88 24.89 11.93
C GLU A 504 21.00 24.05 12.86
N HIS A 505 21.29 22.76 12.94
CA HIS A 505 20.50 21.84 13.75
C HIS A 505 20.87 21.94 15.24
N ARG A 506 19.86 22.20 16.05
CA ARG A 506 19.94 22.20 17.52
C ARG A 506 18.93 21.19 18.07
N VAL A 507 19.37 20.43 19.07
CA VAL A 507 18.60 19.39 19.73
C VAL A 507 18.61 19.64 21.23
N LEU A 508 17.47 19.46 21.86
CA LEU A 508 17.37 19.41 23.32
C LEU A 508 17.08 17.99 23.79
N ALA A 509 17.50 17.65 24.97
CA ALA A 509 17.08 16.44 25.67
C ALA A 509 16.21 16.82 26.87
N ARG A 510 15.15 16.07 27.09
CA ARG A 510 14.36 16.15 28.32
C ARG A 510 14.94 15.20 29.35
N VAL A 511 15.64 15.74 30.35
CA VAL A 511 16.33 14.99 31.39
C VAL A 511 15.92 15.54 32.75
N ASP A 512 15.47 14.68 33.66
CA ASP A 512 15.03 15.07 35.01
C ASP A 512 14.00 16.22 35.01
N GLY A 513 13.12 16.24 34.01
CA GLY A 513 12.11 17.29 33.82
C GLY A 513 12.58 18.55 33.13
N LEU A 514 13.90 18.75 32.94
CA LEU A 514 14.51 19.92 32.32
C LEU A 514 14.73 19.69 30.81
N LEU A 515 14.69 20.75 30.01
CA LEU A 515 15.14 20.79 28.64
C LEU A 515 16.58 21.35 28.61
N VAL A 516 17.53 20.51 28.25
CA VAL A 516 18.96 20.85 28.20
C VAL A 516 19.54 20.52 26.80
N PRO A 517 20.58 21.26 26.36
CA PRO A 517 21.22 20.99 25.07
C PRO A 517 21.82 19.59 24.96
N ILE A 518 21.77 19.04 23.73
CA ILE A 518 22.54 17.87 23.32
C ILE A 518 23.13 18.15 21.93
N PRO A 519 24.41 18.00 21.70
CA PRO A 519 25.48 17.37 22.52
C PRO A 519 25.65 18.01 23.91
N ILE A 520 26.07 17.18 24.89
CA ILE A 520 26.36 17.68 26.25
C ILE A 520 27.40 18.78 26.18
N ASN A 521 27.07 19.95 26.74
CA ASN A 521 27.89 21.16 26.71
C ASN A 521 27.84 21.89 28.06
N LEU A 522 28.44 23.08 28.13
CA LEU A 522 28.50 23.88 29.35
C LEU A 522 27.09 24.20 29.91
N ASP A 523 26.17 24.61 29.06
CA ASP A 523 24.79 24.92 29.46
C ASP A 523 24.01 23.66 29.90
N THR A 524 24.34 22.49 29.34
CA THR A 524 23.75 21.20 29.76
C THR A 524 24.08 20.91 31.21
N VAL A 525 25.37 20.99 31.57
CA VAL A 525 25.83 20.65 32.91
C VAL A 525 25.40 21.72 33.92
N ASN A 526 25.56 23.00 33.59
CA ASN A 526 25.19 24.09 34.51
C ASN A 526 23.67 24.04 34.83
N ARG A 527 22.80 23.84 33.82
CA ARG A 527 21.36 23.76 34.04
C ARG A 527 20.93 22.50 34.79
N LEU A 528 21.53 21.36 34.47
CA LEU A 528 21.12 20.08 35.05
C LEU A 528 21.50 19.96 36.54
N TYR A 529 22.65 20.50 36.90
CA TYR A 529 23.19 20.42 38.28
C TYR A 529 23.09 21.71 39.09
N GLY A 530 22.52 22.77 38.51
CA GLY A 530 22.41 24.07 39.18
C GLY A 530 23.78 24.72 39.46
N LEU A 531 24.74 24.55 38.53
CA LEU A 531 26.10 25.05 38.62
C LEU A 531 26.27 26.30 37.74
N ASP A 532 27.38 27.00 37.95
CA ASP A 532 27.82 28.16 37.13
C ASP A 532 29.31 28.00 36.78
N LEU A 533 29.62 26.87 36.13
CA LEU A 533 30.99 26.54 35.71
C LEU A 533 31.38 27.38 34.50
N THR A 534 32.66 27.70 34.40
CA THR A 534 33.33 28.12 33.17
C THR A 534 33.75 26.91 32.31
N SER A 535 34.24 27.14 31.09
CA SER A 535 34.70 26.07 30.19
C SER A 535 35.83 25.23 30.79
N ASP A 536 36.80 25.87 31.50
CA ASP A 536 37.95 25.19 32.10
C ASP A 536 37.51 24.37 33.33
N GLU A 537 36.63 24.92 34.14
CA GLU A 537 36.05 24.21 35.29
C GLU A 537 35.20 23.03 34.84
N LEU A 538 34.47 23.14 33.71
CA LEU A 538 33.73 22.01 33.14
C LEU A 538 34.68 20.90 32.67
N ALA A 539 35.83 21.24 32.09
CA ALA A 539 36.81 20.23 31.70
C ALA A 539 37.32 19.44 32.91
N ALA A 540 37.64 20.16 34.00
CA ALA A 540 38.00 19.53 35.27
C ALA A 540 36.86 18.71 35.89
N TRP A 541 35.63 19.22 35.79
CA TRP A 541 34.44 18.54 36.28
C TRP A 541 34.17 17.21 35.54
N PHE A 542 34.39 17.16 34.20
CA PHE A 542 34.35 15.92 33.43
C PHE A 542 35.47 14.96 33.83
N ALA A 543 36.69 15.46 33.88
CA ALA A 543 37.85 14.63 34.26
C ALA A 543 37.72 13.99 35.65
N ALA A 544 37.09 14.68 36.60
CA ALA A 544 36.84 14.14 37.95
C ALA A 544 35.78 13.07 38.01
N ARG A 545 34.94 12.93 36.97
CA ARG A 545 33.82 11.95 36.86
C ARG A 545 34.04 10.88 35.81
N ALA A 546 35.00 11.10 34.91
CA ALA A 546 35.39 10.11 33.92
C ALA A 546 35.83 8.80 34.60
N GLU A 547 35.35 7.68 34.10
CA GLU A 547 35.76 6.36 34.58
C GLU A 547 36.97 5.88 33.77
N PRO A 548 38.00 5.33 34.40
CA PRO A 548 39.13 4.75 33.68
C PRO A 548 38.70 3.54 32.89
N VAL A 549 38.97 3.50 31.59
CA VAL A 549 38.66 2.39 30.67
C VAL A 549 39.98 2.00 30.00
N ASP A 550 40.41 0.75 30.17
CA ASP A 550 41.67 0.25 29.59
C ASP A 550 41.67 0.26 28.05
N GLU A 551 40.55 -0.11 27.46
CA GLU A 551 40.35 -0.11 26.00
C GLU A 551 38.91 0.23 25.65
N ILE A 552 38.71 1.28 24.86
CA ILE A 552 37.38 1.70 24.38
C ILE A 552 36.92 0.77 23.25
N ARG A 553 35.96 -0.12 23.52
CA ARG A 553 35.39 -1.09 22.59
C ARG A 553 33.91 -0.87 22.35
N THR A 554 33.18 -0.48 23.39
CA THR A 554 31.72 -0.38 23.37
C THR A 554 31.22 1.06 23.38
N SER A 555 29.95 1.22 23.10
CA SER A 555 29.26 2.52 23.16
C SER A 555 29.18 3.07 24.59
N GLU A 556 29.15 2.24 25.60
CA GLU A 556 29.24 2.63 27.01
C GLU A 556 30.63 3.18 27.32
N ASP A 557 31.69 2.45 26.94
CA ASP A 557 33.09 2.85 27.22
C ASP A 557 33.37 4.29 26.74
N VAL A 558 32.90 4.62 25.54
CA VAL A 558 33.10 5.99 24.96
C VAL A 558 32.53 7.06 25.87
N VAL A 559 31.35 6.85 26.42
CA VAL A 559 30.66 7.91 27.18
C VAL A 559 31.16 7.97 28.62
N VAL A 560 31.32 6.82 29.30
CA VAL A 560 31.77 6.82 30.70
C VAL A 560 33.21 7.30 30.83
N ALA A 561 34.07 7.01 29.86
CA ALA A 561 35.43 7.53 29.79
C ALA A 561 35.50 9.05 29.53
N ALA A 562 34.46 9.64 28.93
CA ALA A 562 34.44 11.06 28.60
C ALA A 562 33.75 11.93 29.66
N VAL A 563 32.60 11.48 30.21
CA VAL A 563 31.73 12.31 31.05
C VAL A 563 31.25 11.64 32.33
N GLY A 564 31.57 10.34 32.52
CA GLY A 564 31.23 9.56 33.69
C GLY A 564 29.83 8.91 33.65
N ARG A 565 29.56 8.06 34.66
CA ARG A 565 28.41 7.20 34.77
C ARG A 565 27.08 7.94 34.83
N ASP A 566 26.96 8.97 35.60
CA ASP A 566 25.70 9.68 35.82
C ASP A 566 25.17 10.33 34.51
N LEU A 567 26.02 11.00 33.75
CA LEU A 567 25.63 11.55 32.44
C LEU A 567 25.36 10.46 31.40
N TYR A 568 26.10 9.33 31.46
CA TYR A 568 25.81 8.15 30.62
C TYR A 568 24.41 7.62 30.89
N GLU A 569 24.03 7.40 32.14
CA GLU A 569 22.72 6.88 32.51
C GLU A 569 21.59 7.85 32.12
N LYS A 570 21.78 9.14 32.33
CA LYS A 570 20.78 10.18 32.05
C LYS A 570 20.52 10.39 30.55
N PHE A 571 21.51 10.33 29.69
CA PHE A 571 21.43 10.75 28.29
C PHE A 571 21.52 9.59 27.30
N PHE A 572 22.30 8.56 27.56
CA PHE A 572 22.69 7.56 26.57
C PHE A 572 22.13 6.18 26.83
N GLN A 573 22.15 5.71 28.05
CA GLN A 573 21.78 4.31 28.37
C GLN A 573 20.33 4.01 27.94
N GLY A 574 19.37 4.76 28.48
CA GLY A 574 17.95 4.55 28.18
C GLY A 574 17.61 4.84 26.72
N TYR A 575 18.18 5.89 26.13
CA TYR A 575 18.00 6.21 24.71
C TYR A 575 18.50 5.08 23.81
N THR A 576 19.70 4.57 24.08
CA THR A 576 20.34 3.55 23.27
C THR A 576 19.61 2.20 23.41
N ARG A 577 19.17 1.83 24.62
CA ARG A 577 18.34 0.63 24.83
C ARG A 577 17.04 0.70 24.04
N LYS A 578 16.36 1.85 24.03
CA LYS A 578 15.15 2.05 23.21
C LYS A 578 15.47 1.94 21.72
N GLN A 579 16.45 2.69 21.23
CA GLN A 579 16.77 2.77 19.81
C GLN A 579 17.26 1.43 19.24
N TRP A 580 18.11 0.71 19.96
CA TRP A 580 18.77 -0.49 19.46
C TRP A 580 18.19 -1.80 19.98
N GLY A 581 17.41 -1.76 21.06
CA GLY A 581 16.93 -2.96 21.76
C GLY A 581 18.05 -3.74 22.45
N LEU A 582 19.22 -3.12 22.64
CA LEU A 582 20.44 -3.69 23.19
C LEU A 582 21.04 -2.72 24.21
N ASP A 583 21.82 -3.26 25.14
CA ASP A 583 22.59 -2.42 26.05
C ASP A 583 23.74 -1.73 25.32
N PRO A 584 24.12 -0.47 25.67
CA PRO A 584 25.28 0.18 25.09
C PRO A 584 26.59 -0.59 25.21
N SER A 585 26.74 -1.44 26.24
CA SER A 585 27.88 -2.34 26.41
C SER A 585 27.97 -3.47 25.39
N GLU A 586 26.86 -3.75 24.67
CA GLU A 586 26.78 -4.75 23.59
C GLU A 586 26.95 -4.16 22.19
N LEU A 587 27.04 -2.86 22.08
CA LEU A 587 27.12 -2.12 20.80
C LEU A 587 28.53 -1.58 20.56
N ASP A 588 28.92 -1.58 19.27
CA ASP A 588 30.18 -1.01 18.85
C ASP A 588 30.30 0.48 19.25
N LYS A 589 31.50 0.91 19.61
CA LYS A 589 31.83 2.29 20.00
C LYS A 589 31.36 3.36 19.01
N ALA A 590 31.28 3.03 17.71
CA ALA A 590 30.87 3.97 16.67
C ALA A 590 29.42 4.49 16.82
N VAL A 591 28.57 3.82 17.61
CA VAL A 591 27.18 4.24 17.83
C VAL A 591 27.12 5.56 18.60
N THR A 592 27.90 5.73 19.66
CA THR A 592 27.91 6.92 20.53
C THR A 592 29.05 7.88 20.24
N ALA A 593 30.19 7.42 19.68
CA ALA A 593 31.34 8.25 19.37
C ALA A 593 31.07 9.45 18.43
N ARG A 594 29.96 9.39 17.69
CA ARG A 594 29.53 10.48 16.77
C ARG A 594 28.88 11.68 17.49
N VAL A 595 28.48 11.53 18.75
CA VAL A 595 27.89 12.63 19.54
C VAL A 595 28.99 13.21 20.42
N PRO A 596 29.56 14.37 20.05
CA PRO A 596 30.65 14.95 20.80
C PRO A 596 30.21 15.47 22.17
N THR A 597 31.12 15.56 23.14
CA THR A 597 30.97 16.37 24.35
C THR A 597 31.75 17.65 24.19
N ARG A 598 31.26 18.76 24.72
CA ARG A 598 31.88 20.09 24.57
C ARG A 598 31.99 20.80 25.91
N THR A 599 33.08 21.53 26.10
CA THR A 599 33.24 22.39 27.26
C THR A 599 32.76 23.83 27.03
N SER A 600 32.48 24.20 25.80
CA SER A 600 31.91 25.49 25.39
C SER A 600 30.37 25.52 25.45
N ARG A 601 29.76 26.66 25.14
CA ARG A 601 28.30 26.83 25.00
C ARG A 601 27.79 26.50 23.60
N ASP A 602 28.62 25.93 22.69
CA ASP A 602 28.19 25.55 21.35
C ASP A 602 27.16 24.39 21.42
N ASP A 603 25.92 24.70 21.08
CA ASP A 603 24.77 23.80 21.11
C ASP A 603 24.38 23.19 19.73
N ARG A 604 25.20 23.47 18.69
CA ARG A 604 24.97 22.90 17.35
C ARG A 604 25.15 21.38 17.39
N TYR A 605 24.20 20.68 16.87
CA TYR A 605 24.24 19.21 16.85
C TYR A 605 25.34 18.67 15.93
N PHE A 606 25.54 19.33 14.76
CA PHE A 606 26.60 19.02 13.80
C PHE A 606 27.71 20.08 13.83
N GLY A 607 28.93 19.65 13.52
CA GLY A 607 30.09 20.54 13.38
C GLY A 607 30.44 20.89 11.93
N ASP A 608 29.64 20.35 10.95
CA ASP A 608 29.94 20.54 9.54
C ASP A 608 29.76 21.98 9.08
N SER A 609 30.63 22.38 8.13
CA SER A 609 30.67 23.76 7.59
C SER A 609 29.42 24.08 6.74
N PHE A 610 28.81 23.10 6.12
CA PHE A 610 27.55 23.25 5.39
C PHE A 610 26.43 22.52 6.11
N GLN A 611 25.42 23.27 6.53
CA GLN A 611 24.20 22.75 7.14
C GLN A 611 23.00 23.49 6.54
N ALA A 612 22.09 22.76 5.90
CA ALA A 612 20.95 23.38 5.21
C ALA A 612 19.81 22.38 4.97
N MET A 613 18.65 22.94 4.65
CA MET A 613 17.50 22.17 4.19
C MET A 613 17.23 22.50 2.71
N PRO A 614 16.79 21.53 1.87
CA PRO A 614 16.27 21.87 0.55
C PRO A 614 15.12 22.87 0.67
N ALA A 615 15.21 24.01 0.02
CA ALA A 615 14.27 25.12 0.22
C ALA A 615 12.83 24.77 -0.18
N ARG A 616 12.65 23.80 -1.07
CA ARG A 616 11.36 23.31 -1.55
C ARG A 616 11.06 21.85 -1.13
N GLY A 617 11.80 21.33 -0.13
CA GLY A 617 11.71 19.95 0.33
C GLY A 617 12.56 18.96 -0.47
N TYR A 618 12.76 17.78 0.12
CA TYR A 618 13.55 16.69 -0.47
C TYR A 618 12.88 16.06 -1.67
N THR A 619 11.60 15.78 -1.60
CA THR A 619 10.86 15.14 -2.69
C THR A 619 10.99 15.93 -3.98
N ARG A 620 10.85 17.26 -3.89
CA ARG A 620 11.03 18.15 -5.05
C ARG A 620 12.43 18.15 -5.63
N MET A 621 13.44 17.97 -4.78
CA MET A 621 14.84 17.80 -5.21
C MET A 621 15.01 16.48 -5.99
N PHE A 622 14.45 15.38 -5.50
CA PHE A 622 14.51 14.08 -6.18
C PHE A 622 13.74 14.07 -7.50
N GLU A 623 12.56 14.68 -7.55
CA GLU A 623 11.79 14.83 -8.79
C GLU A 623 12.63 15.55 -9.86
N ARG A 624 13.32 16.64 -9.51
CA ARG A 624 14.21 17.36 -10.43
C ARG A 624 15.44 16.55 -10.83
N MET A 625 15.98 15.74 -9.93
CA MET A 625 17.13 14.87 -10.22
C MET A 625 16.76 13.78 -11.23
N LEU A 626 15.55 13.25 -11.14
CA LEU A 626 15.05 12.17 -11.99
C LEU A 626 14.33 12.67 -13.25
N ASP A 627 14.11 13.98 -13.39
CA ASP A 627 13.50 14.61 -14.59
C ASP A 627 14.54 14.68 -15.73
N HIS A 628 14.75 13.55 -16.40
CA HIS A 628 15.68 13.42 -17.51
C HIS A 628 15.11 12.51 -18.61
N PRO A 629 15.23 12.85 -19.92
CA PRO A 629 14.60 12.07 -21.01
C PRO A 629 15.10 10.60 -21.10
N ASN A 630 16.24 10.27 -20.52
CA ASN A 630 16.78 8.92 -20.49
C ASN A 630 16.47 8.19 -19.17
N ILE A 631 15.68 8.78 -18.27
CA ILE A 631 15.27 8.14 -17.01
C ILE A 631 13.77 7.84 -17.09
N THR A 632 13.42 6.61 -16.83
CA THR A 632 12.05 6.16 -16.58
C THR A 632 11.94 5.79 -15.10
N VAL A 633 10.92 6.30 -14.41
CA VAL A 633 10.68 6.00 -13.00
C VAL A 633 9.38 5.21 -12.88
N ASP A 634 9.45 4.04 -12.24
CA ASP A 634 8.30 3.18 -11.96
C ASP A 634 8.24 2.89 -10.45
N LEU A 635 7.20 3.41 -9.81
CA LEU A 635 7.03 3.38 -8.36
C LEU A 635 5.95 2.39 -7.93
N GLY A 636 6.05 1.85 -6.72
CA GLY A 636 5.18 0.78 -6.25
C GLY A 636 5.54 -0.57 -6.85
N VAL A 637 6.80 -0.75 -7.29
CA VAL A 637 7.30 -1.94 -7.97
C VAL A 637 8.44 -2.55 -7.17
N ASP A 638 8.31 -3.82 -6.81
CA ASP A 638 9.38 -4.56 -6.13
C ASP A 638 10.39 -5.15 -7.12
N HIS A 639 11.65 -5.20 -6.72
CA HIS A 639 12.72 -5.82 -7.53
C HIS A 639 12.46 -7.30 -7.84
N ALA A 640 11.87 -8.05 -6.92
CA ALA A 640 11.55 -9.45 -7.12
C ALA A 640 10.56 -9.66 -8.29
N GLU A 641 9.70 -8.67 -8.54
CA GLU A 641 8.71 -8.69 -9.62
C GLU A 641 9.33 -8.37 -10.99
N VAL A 642 10.32 -7.51 -11.05
CA VAL A 642 10.84 -6.90 -12.29
C VAL A 642 12.24 -7.41 -12.69
N GLY A 643 13.05 -7.88 -11.75
CA GLY A 643 14.48 -8.17 -11.96
C GLY A 643 14.80 -9.13 -13.11
N ARG A 644 13.89 -10.04 -13.48
CA ARG A 644 14.03 -10.96 -14.63
C ARG A 644 13.39 -10.45 -15.92
N LEU A 645 12.50 -9.47 -15.84
CA LEU A 645 11.66 -9.01 -16.96
C LEU A 645 12.18 -7.72 -17.61
N ALA A 646 12.95 -6.91 -16.88
CA ALA A 646 13.41 -5.61 -17.35
C ALA A 646 14.38 -5.69 -18.55
N GLY A 647 14.96 -6.86 -18.84
CA GLY A 647 15.90 -7.06 -19.94
C GLY A 647 17.11 -6.11 -19.88
N CYS A 648 17.34 -5.45 -18.75
CA CYS A 648 18.45 -4.54 -18.52
C CYS A 648 19.75 -5.33 -18.45
N ARG A 649 20.83 -4.74 -18.98
CA ARG A 649 22.14 -5.40 -18.98
C ARG A 649 22.83 -5.31 -17.63
N ARG A 650 22.54 -4.27 -16.85
CA ARG A 650 23.23 -3.93 -15.60
C ARG A 650 22.25 -3.47 -14.56
N THR A 651 22.57 -3.77 -13.30
CA THR A 651 21.69 -3.42 -12.17
C THR A 651 22.47 -2.66 -11.09
N ILE A 652 21.87 -1.60 -10.59
CA ILE A 652 22.27 -0.96 -9.34
C ILE A 652 21.21 -1.33 -8.30
N PHE A 653 21.63 -1.97 -7.22
CA PHE A 653 20.74 -2.41 -6.15
C PHE A 653 21.04 -1.64 -4.86
N THR A 654 20.00 -0.98 -4.29
CA THR A 654 20.15 -0.17 -3.07
C THR A 654 19.34 -0.70 -1.89
N GLY A 655 18.58 -1.78 -2.07
CA GLY A 655 17.83 -2.47 -1.02
C GLY A 655 18.70 -3.35 -0.11
N PRO A 656 18.10 -4.09 0.83
CA PRO A 656 18.84 -5.03 1.69
C PRO A 656 19.52 -6.12 0.87
N ILE A 657 20.82 -6.31 1.09
CA ILE A 657 21.63 -7.24 0.30
C ILE A 657 21.20 -8.70 0.49
N ASP A 658 20.76 -9.05 1.68
CA ASP A 658 20.24 -10.39 2.02
C ASP A 658 18.95 -10.71 1.28
N GLU A 659 18.03 -9.73 1.10
CA GLU A 659 16.83 -9.87 0.27
C GLU A 659 17.21 -10.18 -1.20
N PHE A 660 18.21 -9.51 -1.76
CA PHE A 660 18.65 -9.77 -3.12
C PHE A 660 19.08 -11.23 -3.33
N PHE A 661 19.72 -11.82 -2.32
CA PHE A 661 20.17 -13.22 -2.37
C PHE A 661 19.17 -14.20 -1.73
N GLY A 662 17.90 -13.81 -1.54
CA GLY A 662 16.84 -14.66 -1.01
C GLY A 662 17.15 -15.19 0.39
N HIS A 663 17.76 -14.37 1.24
CA HIS A 663 18.20 -14.72 2.61
C HIS A 663 19.04 -16.00 2.71
N ARG A 664 19.84 -16.30 1.71
CA ARG A 664 20.61 -17.56 1.57
C ARG A 664 21.43 -17.94 2.80
N PHE A 665 21.88 -16.96 3.57
CA PHE A 665 22.66 -17.16 4.79
C PHE A 665 21.91 -16.77 6.07
N GLY A 666 20.61 -16.51 5.96
CA GLY A 666 19.77 -15.95 6.98
C GLY A 666 19.61 -14.42 6.87
N PRO A 667 18.57 -13.83 7.48
CA PRO A 667 18.32 -12.40 7.44
C PRO A 667 19.39 -11.61 8.19
N LEU A 668 19.77 -10.46 7.65
CA LEU A 668 20.60 -9.47 8.35
C LEU A 668 19.74 -8.68 9.34
N PRO A 669 20.13 -8.54 10.61
CA PRO A 669 19.35 -7.80 11.58
C PRO A 669 19.34 -6.29 11.30
N TYR A 670 18.15 -5.69 11.29
CA TYR A 670 17.93 -4.24 11.21
C TYR A 670 17.06 -3.76 12.36
N ARG A 671 17.16 -2.49 12.70
CA ARG A 671 16.17 -1.79 13.52
C ARG A 671 15.22 -1.04 12.64
N SER A 672 13.96 -1.03 13.06
CA SER A 672 12.88 -0.31 12.41
C SER A 672 12.41 0.88 13.26
N LEU A 673 11.58 1.74 12.67
CA LEU A 673 10.97 2.89 13.32
C LEU A 673 9.47 2.96 12.95
N ARG A 674 8.66 3.32 13.95
CA ARG A 674 7.27 3.70 13.75
C ARG A 674 7.12 5.19 14.03
N PHE A 675 6.45 5.89 13.13
CA PHE A 675 6.22 7.34 13.22
C PHE A 675 4.76 7.62 13.48
N GLU A 676 4.49 8.50 14.44
CA GLU A 676 3.16 9.00 14.72
C GLU A 676 3.12 10.50 14.48
N HIS A 677 2.49 10.90 13.37
CA HIS A 677 2.34 12.31 12.99
C HIS A 677 1.08 12.90 13.62
N ARG A 678 1.20 14.10 14.20
CA ARG A 678 0.08 14.85 14.75
C ARG A 678 0.13 16.30 14.30
N THR A 679 -1.00 16.88 13.92
CA THR A 679 -1.16 18.32 13.76
C THR A 679 -1.75 18.91 15.03
N LEU A 680 -1.19 20.02 15.46
CA LEU A 680 -1.61 20.74 16.66
C LEU A 680 -2.12 22.13 16.28
N ASP A 681 -3.21 22.56 16.89
CA ASP A 681 -3.82 23.87 16.68
C ASP A 681 -3.12 24.94 17.53
N ARG A 682 -1.82 25.14 17.22
CA ARG A 682 -0.94 26.14 17.81
C ARG A 682 0.22 26.44 16.87
N VAL A 683 0.78 27.65 17.00
CA VAL A 683 1.86 28.11 16.13
C VAL A 683 3.15 27.31 16.33
N ARG A 684 3.48 26.93 17.57
CA ARG A 684 4.68 26.19 17.97
C ARG A 684 4.38 25.25 19.12
N HIS A 685 5.07 24.12 19.15
CA HIS A 685 4.95 23.11 20.21
C HIS A 685 6.18 23.07 21.11
N GLN A 686 7.36 23.18 20.52
CA GLN A 686 8.65 23.08 21.24
C GLN A 686 9.63 24.15 20.74
N PRO A 687 10.70 24.46 21.53
CA PRO A 687 11.59 25.57 21.21
C PRO A 687 12.56 25.27 20.06
N VAL A 688 12.82 24.02 19.76
CA VAL A 688 13.73 23.54 18.70
C VAL A 688 13.07 22.47 17.83
N ALA A 689 13.70 22.13 16.71
CA ALA A 689 13.14 21.13 15.78
C ALA A 689 13.02 19.74 16.41
N VAL A 690 13.96 19.33 17.24
CA VAL A 690 14.01 17.98 17.81
C VAL A 690 14.25 18.05 19.32
N VAL A 691 13.40 17.36 20.07
CA VAL A 691 13.59 17.07 21.50
C VAL A 691 13.74 15.57 21.68
N ASN A 692 14.85 15.14 22.27
CA ASN A 692 15.12 13.75 22.62
C ASN A 692 14.56 13.43 24.02
N TYR A 693 14.09 12.21 24.19
CA TYR A 693 13.53 11.67 25.44
C TYR A 693 14.32 10.42 25.85
N PRO A 694 15.45 10.58 26.53
CA PRO A 694 16.32 9.45 26.87
C PRO A 694 15.79 8.56 28.00
N GLN A 695 14.90 9.04 28.85
CA GLN A 695 14.50 8.36 30.09
C GLN A 695 13.29 7.43 29.88
N THR A 696 12.14 7.74 30.45
CA THR A 696 11.01 6.80 30.66
C THR A 696 10.00 6.71 29.52
N GLU A 697 9.99 7.70 28.62
CA GLU A 697 9.03 7.76 27.52
C GLU A 697 9.26 6.61 26.53
N ALA A 698 8.17 6.09 25.96
CA ALA A 698 8.23 4.98 24.99
C ALA A 698 8.83 5.40 23.63
N TYR A 699 8.79 6.67 23.30
CA TYR A 699 9.41 7.25 22.10
C TYR A 699 10.79 7.80 22.39
N THR A 700 11.62 7.89 21.37
CA THR A 700 12.99 8.40 21.49
C THR A 700 13.08 9.89 21.26
N ARG A 701 12.22 10.45 20.40
CA ARG A 701 12.23 11.88 20.09
C ARG A 701 10.88 12.39 19.61
N VAL A 702 10.72 13.71 19.69
CA VAL A 702 9.62 14.47 19.07
C VAL A 702 10.22 15.48 18.11
N THR A 703 9.75 15.50 16.87
CA THR A 703 10.19 16.44 15.83
C THR A 703 9.08 17.43 15.51
N GLU A 704 9.37 18.74 15.48
CA GLU A 704 8.49 19.79 14.97
C GLU A 704 9.04 20.35 13.66
N TYR A 705 8.32 20.11 12.56
CA TYR A 705 8.84 20.35 11.20
C TYR A 705 8.96 21.82 10.81
N LYS A 706 8.15 22.72 11.35
CA LYS A 706 8.23 24.17 11.01
C LYS A 706 9.59 24.79 11.30
N HIS A 707 10.33 24.28 12.27
CA HIS A 707 11.73 24.67 12.50
C HIS A 707 12.62 24.24 11.33
N LEU A 708 12.42 23.03 10.79
CA LEU A 708 13.19 22.47 9.68
C LEU A 708 12.84 23.13 8.35
N THR A 709 11.54 23.30 8.09
CA THR A 709 11.04 23.76 6.78
C THR A 709 11.01 25.30 6.65
N GLY A 710 11.01 26.02 7.78
CA GLY A 710 10.83 27.47 7.82
C GLY A 710 9.42 27.94 7.46
N GLN A 711 8.46 27.05 7.36
CA GLN A 711 7.10 27.33 6.93
C GLN A 711 6.34 28.19 7.97
N HIS A 712 5.63 29.21 7.50
CA HIS A 712 4.71 30.00 8.30
C HIS A 712 3.31 29.41 8.21
N HIS A 713 2.73 28.99 9.34
CA HIS A 713 1.39 28.40 9.40
C HIS A 713 0.80 28.55 10.81
N PRO A 714 -0.53 28.80 10.98
CA PRO A 714 -1.16 28.92 12.28
C PRO A 714 -1.11 27.62 13.12
N LYS A 715 -1.14 26.46 12.46
CA LYS A 715 -0.95 25.15 13.08
C LYS A 715 0.51 24.69 13.01
N THR A 716 0.86 23.66 13.76
CA THR A 716 2.17 23.00 13.66
C THR A 716 2.03 21.48 13.56
N ALA A 717 2.95 20.82 12.86
CA ALA A 717 3.01 19.36 12.78
C ALA A 717 4.19 18.84 13.60
N ILE A 718 3.93 17.82 14.41
CA ILE A 718 4.92 17.09 15.18
C ILE A 718 4.89 15.60 14.86
N THR A 719 6.00 14.92 15.10
CA THR A 719 6.10 13.46 14.94
C THR A 719 6.78 12.86 16.15
N TYR A 720 6.12 11.86 16.74
CA TYR A 720 6.71 10.97 17.72
C TYR A 720 7.40 9.80 17.00
N GLU A 721 8.64 9.50 17.39
CA GLU A 721 9.43 8.41 16.82
C GLU A 721 9.58 7.27 17.83
N TYR A 722 9.03 6.11 17.48
CA TYR A 722 9.08 4.88 18.29
C TYR A 722 10.01 3.87 17.63
N PRO A 723 11.07 3.43 18.30
CA PRO A 723 11.88 2.32 17.81
C PRO A 723 11.09 1.01 17.79
N ALA A 724 11.34 0.17 16.78
CA ALA A 724 10.71 -1.12 16.60
C ALA A 724 11.74 -2.19 16.23
N ALA A 725 11.45 -3.45 16.61
CA ALA A 725 12.27 -4.58 16.20
C ALA A 725 11.95 -5.03 14.78
N GLU A 726 10.69 -4.89 14.39
CA GLU A 726 10.14 -5.32 13.09
C GLU A 726 9.64 -4.14 12.27
N GLY A 727 9.55 -4.31 10.96
CA GLY A 727 9.11 -3.30 10.00
C GLY A 727 10.17 -3.00 8.95
N ASP A 728 10.03 -1.88 8.25
CA ASP A 728 10.99 -1.42 7.24
C ASP A 728 12.40 -1.29 7.84
N PRO A 729 13.46 -1.72 7.14
CA PRO A 729 14.84 -1.63 7.63
C PRO A 729 15.34 -0.17 7.59
N TYR A 730 15.66 0.39 8.78
CA TYR A 730 16.24 1.74 8.88
C TYR A 730 17.73 1.71 9.23
N TYR A 731 18.11 0.91 10.21
CA TYR A 731 19.47 0.91 10.74
C TYR A 731 20.01 -0.53 10.82
N PRO A 732 21.12 -0.84 10.14
CA PRO A 732 21.88 -2.07 10.37
C PRO A 732 22.33 -2.16 11.85
N VAL A 733 22.15 -3.30 12.48
CA VAL A 733 22.56 -3.50 13.88
C VAL A 733 24.08 -3.75 13.95
N PRO A 734 24.87 -2.84 14.54
CA PRO A 734 26.34 -2.90 14.49
C PRO A 734 26.92 -3.84 15.54
N ARG A 735 26.88 -5.16 15.24
CA ARG A 735 27.50 -6.22 16.04
C ARG A 735 28.51 -7.02 15.23
N PRO A 736 29.57 -7.59 15.85
CA PRO A 736 30.58 -8.35 15.12
C PRO A 736 30.03 -9.54 14.35
N GLU A 737 29.07 -10.29 14.92
CA GLU A 737 28.43 -11.42 14.27
C GLU A 737 27.63 -11.00 13.02
N ASN A 738 26.95 -9.84 13.07
CA ASN A 738 26.22 -9.33 11.92
C ASN A 738 27.18 -8.86 10.81
N GLN A 739 28.32 -8.31 11.17
CA GLN A 739 29.36 -7.97 10.21
C GLN A 739 29.97 -9.24 9.58
N ALA A 740 30.14 -10.31 10.34
CA ALA A 740 30.58 -11.59 9.82
C ALA A 740 29.56 -12.19 8.85
N LEU A 741 28.28 -12.11 9.14
CA LEU A 741 27.20 -12.51 8.24
C LEU A 741 27.16 -11.66 6.97
N PHE A 742 27.29 -10.35 7.11
CA PHE A 742 27.35 -9.42 5.95
C PHE A 742 28.53 -9.74 5.03
N LYS A 743 29.71 -10.06 5.55
CA LYS A 743 30.87 -10.44 4.72
C LYS A 743 30.58 -11.64 3.81
N ARG A 744 29.75 -12.57 4.22
CA ARG A 744 29.31 -13.70 3.38
C ARG A 744 28.47 -13.22 2.19
N TYR A 745 27.54 -12.29 2.43
CA TYR A 745 26.76 -11.65 1.35
C TYR A 745 27.62 -10.76 0.47
N GLU A 746 28.55 -10.01 1.03
CA GLU A 746 29.51 -9.19 0.29
C GLU A 746 30.37 -10.03 -0.68
N ALA A 747 30.77 -11.24 -0.27
CA ALA A 747 31.48 -12.16 -1.13
C ALA A 747 30.61 -12.62 -2.33
N LEU A 748 29.32 -12.89 -2.10
CA LEU A 748 28.38 -13.17 -3.20
C LEU A 748 28.22 -11.95 -4.13
N ALA A 749 28.07 -10.77 -3.55
CA ALA A 749 27.91 -9.54 -4.29
C ALA A 749 29.11 -9.26 -5.23
N ARG A 750 30.31 -9.48 -4.73
CA ARG A 750 31.55 -9.36 -5.53
C ARG A 750 31.63 -10.38 -6.68
N ALA A 751 31.03 -11.55 -6.51
CA ALA A 751 30.98 -12.61 -7.51
C ALA A 751 29.82 -12.46 -8.51
N THR A 752 28.89 -11.53 -8.28
CA THR A 752 27.73 -11.30 -9.14
C THR A 752 28.07 -10.27 -10.22
N PRO A 753 28.21 -10.69 -11.49
CA PRO A 753 28.55 -9.78 -12.56
C PRO A 753 27.43 -8.81 -12.89
N ASP A 754 27.79 -7.62 -13.37
CA ASP A 754 26.87 -6.57 -13.83
C ASP A 754 25.86 -6.09 -12.77
N VAL A 755 26.14 -6.29 -11.47
CA VAL A 755 25.33 -5.78 -10.34
C VAL A 755 26.21 -4.97 -9.38
N TRP A 756 25.79 -3.76 -9.05
CA TRP A 756 26.43 -2.87 -8.09
C TRP A 756 25.55 -2.68 -6.87
N PHE A 757 26.08 -3.00 -5.69
CA PHE A 757 25.41 -2.84 -4.40
C PHE A 757 25.85 -1.52 -3.77
N VAL A 758 24.92 -0.57 -3.60
CA VAL A 758 25.22 0.81 -3.18
C VAL A 758 24.19 1.30 -2.18
N GLY A 759 24.61 2.10 -1.22
CA GLY A 759 23.73 2.67 -0.21
C GLY A 759 23.73 1.92 1.12
N ARG A 760 23.00 2.42 2.09
CA ARG A 760 23.01 1.98 3.49
C ARG A 760 22.65 0.49 3.65
N LEU A 761 21.59 0.05 3.01
CA LEU A 761 21.06 -1.31 3.16
C LEU A 761 21.88 -2.33 2.37
N ALA A 762 22.27 -1.99 1.13
CA ALA A 762 23.05 -2.87 0.26
C ALA A 762 24.49 -3.06 0.74
N THR A 763 25.03 -2.15 1.55
CA THR A 763 26.39 -2.27 2.10
C THR A 763 26.42 -2.48 3.61
N TYR A 764 25.25 -2.68 4.23
CA TYR A 764 25.06 -2.94 5.66
C TYR A 764 25.89 -1.99 6.56
N ARG A 765 25.84 -0.68 6.25
CA ARG A 765 26.58 0.36 6.97
C ARG A 765 25.68 1.55 7.32
N TYR A 766 25.95 2.13 8.46
CA TYR A 766 25.27 3.37 8.87
C TYR A 766 25.92 4.57 8.17
N TYR A 767 25.22 5.16 7.20
CA TYR A 767 25.66 6.34 6.47
C TYR A 767 24.73 7.53 6.71
N ASN A 768 25.30 8.73 6.77
CA ASN A 768 24.58 9.99 6.60
C ASN A 768 24.26 10.23 5.12
N MET A 769 23.35 11.17 4.84
CA MET A 769 22.91 11.46 3.46
C MET A 769 24.07 11.87 2.53
N ASP A 770 24.96 12.73 3.01
CA ASP A 770 26.13 13.19 2.27
C ASP A 770 27.08 12.05 1.92
N GLN A 771 27.30 11.11 2.84
CA GLN A 771 28.13 9.95 2.63
C GLN A 771 27.53 9.00 1.57
N ILE A 772 26.21 8.88 1.53
CA ILE A 772 25.52 8.09 0.48
C ILE A 772 25.69 8.77 -0.88
N VAL A 773 25.55 10.10 -0.96
CA VAL A 773 25.77 10.85 -2.20
C VAL A 773 27.23 10.72 -2.66
N ALA A 774 28.18 10.88 -1.75
CA ALA A 774 29.61 10.71 -2.04
C ALA A 774 29.93 9.28 -2.53
N GLN A 775 29.36 8.26 -1.88
CA GLN A 775 29.50 6.86 -2.30
C GLN A 775 28.93 6.63 -3.71
N ALA A 776 27.74 7.18 -4.00
CA ALA A 776 27.12 7.05 -5.31
C ALA A 776 27.94 7.72 -6.42
N LEU A 777 28.45 8.95 -6.17
CA LEU A 777 29.33 9.65 -7.10
C LEU A 777 30.63 8.87 -7.33
N ALA A 778 31.28 8.35 -6.29
CA ALA A 778 32.47 7.54 -6.41
C ALA A 778 32.20 6.20 -7.12
N THR A 779 31.01 5.64 -6.96
CA THR A 779 30.61 4.43 -7.68
C THR A 779 30.39 4.72 -9.15
N PHE A 780 29.78 5.86 -9.49
CA PHE A 780 29.64 6.30 -10.88
C PHE A 780 31.00 6.45 -11.56
N GLU A 781 31.97 7.11 -10.92
CA GLU A 781 33.33 7.28 -11.47
C GLU A 781 33.98 5.91 -11.79
N ARG A 782 33.83 4.92 -10.90
CA ARG A 782 34.34 3.55 -11.14
C ARG A 782 33.63 2.87 -12.30
N ILE A 783 32.31 3.00 -12.40
CA ILE A 783 31.51 2.47 -13.51
C ILE A 783 31.92 3.16 -14.81
N HIS A 784 32.08 4.48 -14.79
CA HIS A 784 32.46 5.27 -15.98
C HIS A 784 33.83 4.88 -16.50
N ALA A 785 34.81 4.67 -15.61
CA ALA A 785 36.16 4.26 -15.97
C ALA A 785 36.24 2.79 -16.49
N ALA A 786 35.37 1.91 -15.96
CA ALA A 786 35.40 0.46 -16.33
C ALA A 786 34.63 0.15 -17.62
N LEU A 787 33.69 0.99 -18.03
CA LEU A 787 32.87 0.73 -19.20
C LEU A 787 33.42 1.45 -20.45
N PRO A 788 33.23 0.86 -21.65
CA PRO A 788 33.60 1.53 -22.88
C PRO A 788 32.90 2.87 -23.06
N PRO A 789 33.43 3.81 -23.82
CA PRO A 789 32.80 5.11 -24.02
C PRO A 789 31.34 4.93 -24.53
N PRO A 790 30.46 5.83 -24.17
CA PRO A 790 29.04 5.72 -24.49
C PRO A 790 28.82 5.70 -26.01
N THR A 791 28.02 4.79 -26.50
CA THR A 791 27.68 4.66 -27.93
C THR A 791 26.71 5.76 -28.43
N ARG A 792 26.29 6.64 -27.57
CA ARG A 792 25.42 7.79 -27.84
C ARG A 792 26.04 9.05 -27.25
N GLN A 793 25.98 10.16 -27.99
CA GLN A 793 26.29 11.46 -27.39
C GLN A 793 25.33 11.74 -26.22
N PRO A 794 25.82 12.24 -25.06
CA PRO A 794 24.96 12.71 -23.98
C PRO A 794 23.99 13.75 -24.55
N ALA A 795 22.73 13.68 -24.15
CA ALA A 795 21.73 14.68 -24.51
C ALA A 795 22.24 16.05 -24.03
N ASN A 796 22.37 17.02 -24.96
CA ASN A 796 22.82 18.36 -24.63
C ASN A 796 21.88 18.92 -23.54
N PRO A 797 22.36 19.40 -22.39
CA PRO A 797 21.52 19.93 -21.35
C PRO A 797 20.80 21.17 -21.88
N THR A 798 19.57 20.98 -22.37
CA THR A 798 18.75 22.07 -22.88
C THR A 798 18.34 22.95 -21.71
N ARG A 799 18.90 24.15 -21.68
CA ARG A 799 18.49 25.37 -20.93
C ARG A 799 18.19 25.18 -19.43
N SER A 800 18.97 25.86 -18.64
CA SER A 800 18.77 26.04 -17.19
C SER A 800 17.31 26.38 -16.86
N PRO A 801 16.68 25.77 -15.84
CA PRO A 801 15.29 26.04 -15.44
C PRO A 801 15.01 27.51 -15.08
N THR A 802 16.04 28.27 -14.73
CA THR A 802 15.99 29.72 -14.44
C THR A 802 15.59 30.61 -15.62
N GLN A 803 15.69 30.12 -16.88
CA GLN A 803 15.27 30.91 -18.05
C GLN A 803 13.77 30.73 -18.37
N ARG A 804 13.17 29.57 -18.10
CA ARG A 804 11.73 29.37 -18.29
C ARG A 804 10.86 30.08 -17.24
N GLU A 805 11.36 30.21 -16.00
CA GLU A 805 10.64 30.92 -14.94
C GLU A 805 10.66 32.46 -15.16
N ARG A 806 11.71 33.02 -15.78
CA ARG A 806 11.77 34.45 -16.13
C ARG A 806 10.87 34.83 -17.31
N GLU A 807 10.63 33.93 -18.26
CA GLU A 807 9.71 34.19 -19.38
C GLU A 807 8.23 34.03 -18.97
N GLY A 808 7.91 33.23 -17.95
CA GLY A 808 6.57 33.09 -17.36
C GLY A 808 6.15 34.28 -16.47
N GLU A 809 7.09 34.91 -15.75
CA GLU A 809 6.81 36.10 -14.92
C GLU A 809 6.67 37.40 -15.72
N VAL A 810 7.30 37.48 -16.89
CA VAL A 810 7.14 38.65 -17.78
C VAL A 810 5.80 38.64 -18.51
N ALA A 811 5.13 37.49 -18.64
CA ALA A 811 3.83 37.40 -19.31
C ALA A 811 2.61 37.72 -18.41
N LEU A 812 2.80 37.87 -17.10
CA LEU A 812 1.72 38.18 -16.14
C LEU A 812 1.75 39.65 -15.62
N GLY A 813 2.61 40.48 -16.13
CA GLY A 813 2.88 41.84 -15.62
C GLY A 813 2.50 43.01 -16.55
N SER A 814 1.57 42.84 -17.49
CA SER A 814 1.08 43.98 -18.29
C SER A 814 -0.41 43.84 -18.64
N GLY A 815 -1.23 44.41 -17.80
CA GLY A 815 -2.65 44.73 -18.06
C GLY A 815 -3.12 45.72 -16.99
N PRO A 816 -3.85 46.79 -17.37
CA PRO A 816 -4.02 48.04 -16.62
C PRO A 816 -4.82 47.89 -15.35
#